data_9eaa596452503f1c684566d3868bdef3
#
_entry.id   9eaa596452503f1c684566d3868bdef3
#
_cell.length_a   1.000
_cell.length_b   1.000
_cell.length_c   1.000
_cell.angle_alpha   90.00
_cell.angle_beta   90.00
_cell.angle_gamma   90.00
#
_symmetry.space_group_name_H-M   'P 1'
#
loop_
_entity.id
_entity.type
_entity.pdbx_description
1 polymer ?
#
loop_
_entity_poly.entity_id
_entity_poly.type
_entity_poly.pdbx_seq_one_letter_code
_entity_poly.pdbx_strand_id
1 'polypeptide(L)'
;MWRRLIYHPEINYALRQTLILSLPVAVGLMLGHLQQGLLFSLVPACCNIAGLDTPHKRFFKRLIIGASLFALSSLAVQLLLLQSVPLPLILLMLALLLGVTAEISPLHARLLPASLIAAIFTLSLAGNMPIWEPMLLYVFGTLWYGAFNGFWFWLWREQPLRESLSLIYKSLADYCEAKYSLLTRHTEPEQALPPLLVHQQKVVDQISQCYQQLQMLSATKQSGYKRLLRTFQVALDLQEHISVSLHQPGEVQKLVERSHAEAVLRWTAQTVATRLRTLSDDILYHRYSHRFSMDKQVEALAKIARQHPDNPVGQFCEYHFSRIARVLRTQRPLYARDLMESGQRRLPLLRALKSYLSLKSAALRTAARLGVMLAAAGLLGSAFQLPKPYWILMTVLFVTQNGYGATRVRILHRAGGTLAGLIIAGITLHLKVPQGYTLLGMLLVTLISYLIIRRHYGWAMIGFTVTAVYSLQILTLNGEQYIVARLIDTLSGCLIAFGGMVWLWPQWQSGLLRQNAHDALEADQEALRLILSDDPQPGPLAWQRMQVNQAHNALYNSLNQAMQEPGFNSRYLEDMRLWVTHSQFIVEHINAITTMVREQTTLTPETAARYLQACEIALQRCQQRLEHDAPGDTQNEAVLEGEEVLPDGAPGVMEHHLLRILDHLRTMHTISSVAWRQRPHHGIWLRRRLSQSQ
;
A
#
# COMPACT_ATOMS: atom_id res chain seq x y z
N MET A 1 -25.21 11.27 17.47
CA MET A 1 -24.20 12.20 16.96
C MET A 1 -22.81 11.93 17.56
N TRP A 2 -22.65 11.92 18.89
CA TRP A 2 -21.37 11.70 19.58
C TRP A 2 -20.64 10.39 19.21
N ARG A 3 -21.34 9.26 19.10
CA ARG A 3 -20.73 7.99 18.67
C ARG A 3 -20.09 8.07 17.27
N ARG A 4 -20.70 8.80 16.32
CA ARG A 4 -20.11 8.98 14.98
C ARG A 4 -18.81 9.78 15.02
N LEU A 5 -18.69 10.76 15.91
CA LEU A 5 -17.46 11.55 16.07
C LEU A 5 -16.35 10.72 16.71
N ILE A 6 -16.65 10.03 17.81
CA ILE A 6 -15.67 9.29 18.60
C ILE A 6 -15.11 8.07 17.85
N TYR A 7 -15.96 7.35 17.10
CA TYR A 7 -15.55 6.17 16.31
C TYR A 7 -15.05 6.52 14.89
N HIS A 8 -15.03 7.82 14.51
CA HIS A 8 -14.50 8.21 13.22
C HIS A 8 -12.97 7.99 13.17
N PRO A 9 -12.44 7.19 12.21
CA PRO A 9 -11.05 6.78 12.21
C PRO A 9 -10.06 7.95 12.25
N GLU A 10 -10.35 9.00 11.47
CA GLU A 10 -9.47 10.16 11.35
C GLU A 10 -9.49 11.00 12.63
N ILE A 11 -10.66 11.18 13.24
CA ILE A 11 -10.81 11.94 14.50
C ILE A 11 -10.13 11.19 15.64
N ASN A 12 -10.36 9.87 15.74
CA ASN A 12 -9.71 9.03 16.75
C ASN A 12 -8.19 9.06 16.63
N TYR A 13 -7.68 8.92 15.41
CA TYR A 13 -6.24 9.00 15.13
C TYR A 13 -5.67 10.38 15.47
N ALA A 14 -6.32 11.46 15.03
CA ALA A 14 -5.86 12.82 15.25
C ALA A 14 -5.86 13.19 16.75
N LEU A 15 -6.92 12.85 17.48
CA LEU A 15 -7.00 13.05 18.94
C LEU A 15 -5.88 12.30 19.65
N ARG A 16 -5.68 11.01 19.32
CA ARG A 16 -4.63 10.19 19.90
C ARG A 16 -3.26 10.82 19.70
N GLN A 17 -2.91 11.16 18.47
CA GLN A 17 -1.60 11.73 18.13
C GLN A 17 -1.39 13.12 18.74
N THR A 18 -2.40 13.96 18.72
CA THR A 18 -2.33 15.29 19.33
C THR A 18 -2.15 15.19 20.84
N LEU A 19 -2.89 14.32 21.52
CA LEU A 19 -2.75 14.12 22.98
C LEU A 19 -1.37 13.58 23.35
N ILE A 20 -0.85 12.62 22.61
CA ILE A 20 0.51 12.06 22.84
C ILE A 20 1.56 13.17 22.78
N LEU A 21 1.43 14.10 21.84
CA LEU A 21 2.37 15.21 21.66
C LEU A 21 2.14 16.35 22.65
N SER A 22 0.89 16.69 22.94
CA SER A 22 0.55 17.88 23.72
C SER A 22 0.60 17.67 25.23
N LEU A 23 0.31 16.45 25.72
CA LEU A 23 0.33 16.21 27.18
C LEU A 23 1.71 16.46 27.81
N PRO A 24 2.85 16.03 27.24
CA PRO A 24 4.16 16.37 27.77
C PRO A 24 4.42 17.88 27.78
N VAL A 25 3.97 18.60 26.76
CA VAL A 25 4.09 20.06 26.67
C VAL A 25 3.26 20.74 27.75
N ALA A 26 2.01 20.29 27.97
CA ALA A 26 1.14 20.81 29.00
C ALA A 26 1.69 20.57 30.42
N VAL A 27 2.21 19.36 30.66
CA VAL A 27 2.87 19.04 31.94
C VAL A 27 4.12 19.88 32.12
N GLY A 28 4.94 20.04 31.10
CA GLY A 28 6.12 20.90 31.13
C GLY A 28 5.78 22.36 31.42
N LEU A 29 4.69 22.87 30.85
CA LEU A 29 4.17 24.21 31.13
C LEU A 29 3.76 24.36 32.61
N MET A 30 3.01 23.39 33.14
CA MET A 30 2.54 23.40 34.53
C MET A 30 3.69 23.33 35.56
N LEU A 31 4.77 22.62 35.20
CA LEU A 31 5.96 22.47 36.06
C LEU A 31 7.00 23.57 35.87
N GLY A 32 6.79 24.53 34.97
CA GLY A 32 7.79 25.56 34.64
C GLY A 32 8.93 25.08 33.74
N HIS A 33 8.82 23.89 33.16
CA HIS A 33 9.83 23.22 32.32
C HIS A 33 9.36 23.05 30.87
N LEU A 34 8.80 24.10 30.27
CA LEU A 34 8.18 24.07 28.94
C LEU A 34 9.13 23.57 27.85
N GLN A 35 10.41 23.96 27.92
CA GLN A 35 11.42 23.52 26.93
C GLN A 35 11.61 21.99 26.97
N GLN A 36 11.70 21.41 28.16
CA GLN A 36 11.85 19.96 28.32
C GLN A 36 10.59 19.22 27.80
N GLY A 37 9.38 19.75 28.09
CA GLY A 37 8.13 19.22 27.57
C GLY A 37 8.06 19.21 26.03
N LEU A 38 8.52 20.30 25.39
CA LEU A 38 8.61 20.40 23.92
C LEU A 38 9.61 19.40 23.32
N LEU A 39 10.80 19.27 23.93
CA LEU A 39 11.81 18.30 23.49
C LEU A 39 11.32 16.86 23.63
N PHE A 40 10.66 16.56 24.74
CA PHE A 40 10.08 15.25 24.98
C PHE A 40 8.99 14.90 23.94
N SER A 41 8.23 15.89 23.47
CA SER A 41 7.21 15.70 22.45
C SER A 41 7.77 15.32 21.05
N LEU A 42 9.07 15.47 20.79
CA LEU A 42 9.68 15.06 19.52
C LEU A 42 9.81 13.53 19.40
N VAL A 43 9.98 12.81 20.52
CA VAL A 43 10.16 11.35 20.51
C VAL A 43 8.94 10.59 19.96
N PRO A 44 7.70 10.93 20.34
CA PRO A 44 6.49 10.38 19.70
C PRO A 44 6.47 10.47 18.19
N ALA A 45 7.04 11.51 17.59
CA ALA A 45 7.12 11.62 16.13
C ALA A 45 8.02 10.52 15.52
N CYS A 46 9.17 10.22 16.15
CA CYS A 46 10.04 9.10 15.74
C CYS A 46 9.30 7.77 15.88
N CYS A 47 8.60 7.54 16.98
CA CYS A 47 7.81 6.33 17.22
C CYS A 47 6.70 6.13 16.18
N ASN A 48 6.02 7.21 15.79
CA ASN A 48 4.96 7.18 14.78
C ASN A 48 5.52 6.80 13.39
N ILE A 49 6.64 7.39 12.99
CA ILE A 49 7.32 7.05 11.73
C ILE A 49 7.79 5.60 11.71
N ALA A 50 8.29 5.08 12.84
CA ALA A 50 8.65 3.68 13.01
C ALA A 50 7.44 2.72 12.97
N GLY A 51 6.20 3.25 13.00
CA GLY A 51 4.98 2.46 13.03
C GLY A 51 4.83 1.65 14.31
N LEU A 52 5.29 2.19 15.44
CA LEU A 52 5.17 1.56 16.76
C LEU A 52 3.77 1.70 17.34
N ASP A 53 2.87 2.40 16.66
CA ASP A 53 1.47 2.65 17.05
C ASP A 53 0.51 1.51 16.66
N THR A 54 0.99 0.45 16.01
CA THR A 54 0.12 -0.65 15.59
C THR A 54 -0.02 -1.70 16.69
N PRO A 55 -1.26 -2.11 17.07
CA PRO A 55 -1.48 -3.18 18.02
C PRO A 55 -0.86 -4.47 17.47
N HIS A 56 0.03 -5.08 18.22
CA HIS A 56 0.76 -6.28 17.80
C HIS A 56 0.99 -7.21 18.99
N LYS A 57 0.95 -8.54 18.75
CA LYS A 57 1.28 -9.57 19.72
C LYS A 57 2.60 -9.32 20.48
N ARG A 58 3.56 -8.66 19.79
CA ARG A 58 4.89 -8.35 20.30
C ARG A 58 5.10 -6.83 20.47
N PHE A 59 4.04 -6.10 20.81
CA PHE A 59 4.06 -4.65 20.97
C PHE A 59 5.20 -4.16 21.87
N PHE A 60 5.32 -4.70 23.08
CA PHE A 60 6.38 -4.34 24.02
C PHE A 60 7.78 -4.66 23.48
N LYS A 61 7.96 -5.81 22.81
CA LYS A 61 9.27 -6.15 22.22
C LYS A 61 9.67 -5.15 21.11
N ARG A 62 8.72 -4.69 20.32
CA ARG A 62 8.96 -3.68 19.28
C ARG A 62 9.28 -2.31 19.89
N LEU A 63 8.61 -1.92 20.97
CA LEU A 63 8.91 -0.70 21.71
C LEU A 63 10.33 -0.74 22.28
N ILE A 64 10.73 -1.84 22.91
CA ILE A 64 12.10 -2.01 23.44
C ILE A 64 13.12 -1.90 22.31
N ILE A 65 12.93 -2.60 21.19
CA ILE A 65 13.84 -2.51 20.04
C ILE A 65 13.91 -1.07 19.50
N GLY A 66 12.75 -0.39 19.35
CA GLY A 66 12.70 1.00 18.91
C GLY A 66 13.43 1.94 19.87
N ALA A 67 13.13 1.86 21.17
CA ALA A 67 13.79 2.64 22.21
C ALA A 67 15.31 2.44 22.22
N SER A 68 15.75 1.17 22.14
CA SER A 68 17.18 0.83 22.10
C SER A 68 17.85 1.41 20.85
N LEU A 69 17.25 1.29 19.66
CA LEU A 69 17.83 1.83 18.45
C LEU A 69 17.88 3.37 18.45
N PHE A 70 16.86 4.05 18.96
CA PHE A 70 16.85 5.50 19.06
C PHE A 70 17.91 5.98 20.06
N ALA A 71 17.97 5.35 21.23
CA ALA A 71 18.96 5.66 22.26
C ALA A 71 20.41 5.40 21.79
N LEU A 72 20.65 4.24 21.15
CA LEU A 72 21.97 3.90 20.60
C LEU A 72 22.37 4.83 19.44
N SER A 73 21.42 5.21 18.56
CA SER A 73 21.70 6.17 17.49
C SER A 73 22.05 7.55 18.05
N SER A 74 21.35 7.98 19.09
CA SER A 74 21.65 9.22 19.81
C SER A 74 23.02 9.19 20.45
N LEU A 75 23.34 8.12 21.18
CA LEU A 75 24.63 7.94 21.82
C LEU A 75 25.77 7.89 20.80
N ALA A 76 25.59 7.12 19.71
CA ALA A 76 26.63 7.01 18.68
C ALA A 76 26.98 8.36 18.04
N VAL A 77 25.95 9.17 17.72
CA VAL A 77 26.18 10.51 17.19
C VAL A 77 26.99 11.37 18.15
N GLN A 78 26.65 11.40 19.43
CA GLN A 78 27.31 12.24 20.40
C GLN A 78 28.75 11.77 20.64
N LEU A 79 29.00 10.47 20.78
CA LEU A 79 30.34 9.92 20.96
C LEU A 79 31.25 10.20 19.76
N LEU A 80 30.73 10.05 18.54
CA LEU A 80 31.50 10.32 17.32
C LEU A 80 31.79 11.82 17.14
N LEU A 81 30.87 12.69 17.54
CA LEU A 81 31.12 14.15 17.56
C LEU A 81 32.17 14.54 18.54
N LEU A 82 32.23 13.92 19.74
CA LEU A 82 33.30 14.15 20.72
C LEU A 82 34.70 13.74 20.21
N GLN A 83 34.72 12.72 19.35
CA GLN A 83 35.94 12.29 18.65
C GLN A 83 36.27 13.13 17.43
N SER A 84 35.59 14.26 17.23
CA SER A 84 35.76 15.17 16.09
C SER A 84 35.55 14.50 14.71
N VAL A 85 34.78 13.40 14.67
CA VAL A 85 34.41 12.76 13.37
C VAL A 85 33.51 13.71 12.57
N PRO A 86 33.79 13.93 11.28
CA PRO A 86 32.94 14.81 10.45
C PRO A 86 31.50 14.33 10.39
N LEU A 87 30.54 15.23 10.60
CA LEU A 87 29.10 14.95 10.58
C LEU A 87 28.64 14.16 9.34
N PRO A 88 29.09 14.46 8.12
CA PRO A 88 28.72 13.68 6.93
C PRO A 88 29.07 12.21 7.03
N LEU A 89 30.23 11.92 7.60
CA LEU A 89 30.71 10.54 7.78
C LEU A 89 29.88 9.80 8.83
N ILE A 90 29.54 10.49 9.94
CA ILE A 90 28.67 9.93 10.99
C ILE A 90 27.32 9.51 10.39
N LEU A 91 26.69 10.38 9.62
CA LEU A 91 25.38 10.12 9.01
C LEU A 91 25.43 8.98 8.00
N LEU A 92 26.48 8.91 7.19
CA LEU A 92 26.70 7.82 6.24
C LEU A 92 26.86 6.47 6.96
N MET A 93 27.75 6.41 7.94
CA MET A 93 28.00 5.19 8.74
C MET A 93 26.73 4.72 9.46
N LEU A 94 25.99 5.65 10.06
CA LEU A 94 24.77 5.33 10.78
C LEU A 94 23.67 4.82 9.83
N ALA A 95 23.52 5.43 8.66
CA ALA A 95 22.57 4.96 7.65
C ALA A 95 22.90 3.53 7.17
N LEU A 96 24.18 3.23 6.90
CA LEU A 96 24.63 1.90 6.51
C LEU A 96 24.41 0.87 7.62
N LEU A 97 24.74 1.19 8.85
CA LEU A 97 24.56 0.29 9.99
C LEU A 97 23.07 -0.04 10.22
N LEU A 98 22.23 0.98 10.25
CA LEU A 98 20.78 0.82 10.47
C LEU A 98 20.08 0.15 9.30
N GLY A 99 20.65 0.21 8.09
CA GLY A 99 20.09 -0.40 6.88
C GLY A 99 19.87 -1.91 7.00
N VAL A 100 20.64 -2.60 7.85
CA VAL A 100 20.44 -4.04 8.17
C VAL A 100 19.01 -4.33 8.64
N THR A 101 18.37 -3.38 9.32
CA THR A 101 17.00 -3.56 9.84
C THR A 101 15.99 -3.83 8.74
N ALA A 102 16.23 -3.34 7.51
CA ALA A 102 15.33 -3.51 6.37
C ALA A 102 15.30 -4.97 5.86
N GLU A 103 16.40 -5.71 5.99
CA GLU A 103 16.48 -7.12 5.60
C GLU A 103 15.81 -8.07 6.60
N ILE A 104 15.65 -7.65 7.85
CA ILE A 104 15.05 -8.51 8.90
C ILE A 104 13.55 -8.69 8.65
N SER A 105 12.83 -7.62 8.38
CA SER A 105 11.43 -7.64 7.98
C SER A 105 10.93 -6.26 7.54
N PRO A 106 9.85 -6.18 6.76
CA PRO A 106 9.23 -4.90 6.35
C PRO A 106 8.83 -4.00 7.53
N LEU A 107 8.49 -4.60 8.68
CA LEU A 107 8.18 -3.84 9.90
C LEU A 107 9.42 -3.18 10.51
N HIS A 108 10.58 -3.86 10.46
CA HIS A 108 11.84 -3.32 10.96
C HIS A 108 12.45 -2.31 9.97
N ALA A 109 12.14 -2.39 8.69
CA ALA A 109 12.59 -1.42 7.69
C ALA A 109 12.23 0.04 8.04
N ARG A 110 11.10 0.25 8.74
CA ARG A 110 10.66 1.57 9.19
C ARG A 110 11.51 2.14 10.34
N LEU A 111 12.32 1.33 11.02
CA LEU A 111 13.21 1.77 12.08
C LEU A 111 14.41 2.55 11.55
N LEU A 112 14.88 2.27 10.33
CA LEU A 112 15.97 3.01 9.69
C LEU A 112 15.69 4.52 9.64
N PRO A 113 14.66 5.02 8.95
CA PRO A 113 14.41 6.47 8.90
C PRO A 113 14.07 7.05 10.28
N ALA A 114 13.36 6.33 11.15
CA ALA A 114 13.02 6.80 12.48
C ALA A 114 14.24 6.98 13.38
N SER A 115 15.19 6.04 13.35
CA SER A 115 16.45 6.13 14.12
C SER A 115 17.38 7.22 13.59
N LEU A 116 17.39 7.44 12.27
CA LEU A 116 18.12 8.58 11.68
C LEU A 116 17.50 9.91 12.09
N ILE A 117 16.18 10.02 12.19
CA ILE A 117 15.50 11.22 12.70
C ILE A 117 15.87 11.45 14.16
N ALA A 118 15.90 10.40 15.00
CA ALA A 118 16.35 10.51 16.38
C ALA A 118 17.81 11.01 16.46
N ALA A 119 18.69 10.48 15.64
CA ALA A 119 20.08 10.95 15.53
C ALA A 119 20.18 12.43 15.14
N ILE A 120 19.39 12.87 14.16
CA ILE A 120 19.37 14.26 13.69
C ILE A 120 18.76 15.19 14.75
N PHE A 121 17.73 14.81 15.47
CA PHE A 121 17.22 15.59 16.60
C PHE A 121 18.26 15.71 17.70
N THR A 122 19.05 14.66 17.97
CA THR A 122 20.15 14.72 18.93
C THR A 122 21.19 15.77 18.54
N LEU A 123 21.48 15.96 17.24
CA LEU A 123 22.36 17.04 16.77
C LEU A 123 21.87 18.43 17.17
N SER A 124 20.55 18.63 17.22
CA SER A 124 20.00 19.92 17.67
C SER A 124 20.13 20.15 19.17
N LEU A 125 20.43 19.12 19.95
CA LEU A 125 20.59 19.14 21.41
C LEU A 125 22.06 19.04 21.83
N ALA A 126 22.93 18.58 20.93
CA ALA A 126 24.35 18.39 21.19
C ALA A 126 25.02 19.70 21.63
N GLY A 127 25.82 19.63 22.66
CA GLY A 127 26.50 20.80 23.26
C GLY A 127 25.67 21.56 24.30
N ASN A 128 24.36 21.37 24.37
CA ASN A 128 23.49 22.04 25.34
C ASN A 128 23.08 21.14 26.51
N MET A 129 23.32 19.82 26.40
CA MET A 129 22.91 18.81 27.36
C MET A 129 23.99 17.75 27.55
N PRO A 130 24.09 17.12 28.74
CA PRO A 130 24.96 15.97 28.98
C PRO A 130 24.61 14.82 28.02
N ILE A 131 25.58 13.98 27.66
CA ILE A 131 25.44 12.90 26.65
C ILE A 131 24.32 11.91 26.98
N TRP A 132 24.11 11.64 28.26
CA TRP A 132 23.11 10.68 28.72
C TRP A 132 21.66 11.23 28.68
N GLU A 133 21.45 12.54 28.70
CA GLU A 133 20.11 13.13 28.72
C GLU A 133 19.31 12.86 27.44
N PRO A 134 19.81 13.12 26.22
CA PRO A 134 19.08 12.77 25.00
C PRO A 134 18.82 11.26 24.88
N MET A 135 19.73 10.42 25.34
CA MET A 135 19.52 8.97 25.37
C MET A 135 18.33 8.59 26.25
N LEU A 136 18.28 9.12 27.50
CA LEU A 136 17.15 8.89 28.39
C LEU A 136 15.84 9.49 27.86
N LEU A 137 15.91 10.64 27.19
CA LEU A 137 14.77 11.27 26.55
C LEU A 137 14.10 10.28 25.56
N TYR A 138 14.89 9.57 24.73
CA TYR A 138 14.35 8.57 23.80
C TYR A 138 13.78 7.36 24.51
N VAL A 139 14.42 6.87 25.55
CA VAL A 139 13.91 5.73 26.33
C VAL A 139 12.57 6.10 26.98
N PHE A 140 12.51 7.17 27.76
CA PHE A 140 11.30 7.59 28.46
C PHE A 140 10.21 8.08 27.52
N GLY A 141 10.57 8.80 26.45
CA GLY A 141 9.62 9.23 25.43
C GLY A 141 9.00 8.07 24.65
N THR A 142 9.76 7.01 24.36
CA THR A 142 9.25 5.79 23.74
C THR A 142 8.36 5.00 24.72
N LEU A 143 8.72 4.93 25.99
CA LEU A 143 7.88 4.31 27.03
C LEU A 143 6.57 5.07 27.20
N TRP A 144 6.62 6.40 27.25
CA TRP A 144 5.42 7.26 27.26
C TRP A 144 4.51 6.98 26.08
N TYR A 145 5.09 6.96 24.85
CA TYR A 145 4.36 6.65 23.63
C TYR A 145 3.72 5.27 23.70
N GLY A 146 4.46 4.29 24.19
CA GLY A 146 3.99 2.92 24.35
C GLY A 146 2.89 2.79 25.40
N ALA A 147 3.04 3.42 26.55
CA ALA A 147 2.05 3.41 27.62
C ALA A 147 0.74 4.07 27.18
N PHE A 148 0.82 5.25 26.53
CA PHE A 148 -0.35 5.97 26.06
C PHE A 148 -1.08 5.18 24.94
N ASN A 149 -0.36 4.64 23.95
CA ASN A 149 -0.96 3.80 22.91
C ASN A 149 -1.52 2.50 23.49
N GLY A 150 -0.83 1.88 24.45
CA GLY A 150 -1.34 0.69 25.16
C GLY A 150 -2.66 0.97 25.88
N PHE A 151 -2.75 2.08 26.61
CA PHE A 151 -3.99 2.56 27.25
C PHE A 151 -5.06 2.84 26.19
N TRP A 152 -4.74 3.55 25.10
CA TRP A 152 -5.67 3.85 24.03
C TRP A 152 -6.23 2.60 23.38
N PHE A 153 -5.37 1.60 23.07
CA PHE A 153 -5.81 0.33 22.52
C PHE A 153 -6.57 -0.55 23.51
N TRP A 154 -6.32 -0.42 24.79
CA TRP A 154 -7.15 -1.05 25.81
C TRP A 154 -8.56 -0.49 25.78
N LEU A 155 -8.70 0.83 25.64
CA LEU A 155 -9.98 1.52 25.54
C LEU A 155 -10.71 1.23 24.22
N TRP A 156 -9.93 1.14 23.10
CA TRP A 156 -10.45 1.00 21.74
C TRP A 156 -9.97 -0.30 21.09
N ARG A 157 -10.08 -1.42 21.77
CA ARG A 157 -9.42 -2.68 21.43
C ARG A 157 -9.76 -3.25 20.07
N GLU A 158 -11.03 -3.21 19.67
CA GLU A 158 -11.53 -3.76 18.40
C GLU A 158 -11.49 -2.73 17.26
N GLN A 159 -11.34 -1.46 17.57
CA GLN A 159 -11.52 -0.37 16.62
C GLN A 159 -10.57 -0.44 15.40
N PRO A 160 -9.26 -0.68 15.55
CA PRO A 160 -8.36 -0.74 14.39
C PRO A 160 -8.76 -1.81 13.37
N LEU A 161 -9.23 -2.97 13.86
CA LEU A 161 -9.68 -4.06 12.99
C LEU A 161 -11.04 -3.73 12.34
N ARG A 162 -11.94 -3.08 13.07
CA ARG A 162 -13.23 -2.62 12.53
C ARG A 162 -13.04 -1.57 11.45
N GLU A 163 -12.10 -0.66 11.63
CA GLU A 163 -11.71 0.33 10.62
C GLU A 163 -11.25 -0.33 9.33
N SER A 164 -10.34 -1.32 9.43
CA SER A 164 -9.83 -2.05 8.27
C SER A 164 -10.94 -2.84 7.58
N LEU A 165 -11.82 -3.50 8.33
CA LEU A 165 -12.98 -4.20 7.78
C LEU A 165 -13.97 -3.24 7.10
N SER A 166 -14.29 -2.11 7.73
CA SER A 166 -15.15 -1.08 7.16
C SER A 166 -14.63 -0.59 5.82
N LEU A 167 -13.31 -0.36 5.70
CA LEU A 167 -12.66 0.05 4.45
C LEU A 167 -12.79 -1.02 3.36
N ILE A 168 -12.67 -2.32 3.70
CA ILE A 168 -12.88 -3.42 2.74
C ILE A 168 -14.31 -3.36 2.19
N TYR A 169 -15.32 -3.30 3.06
CA TYR A 169 -16.72 -3.26 2.62
C TYR A 169 -17.04 -2.04 1.76
N LYS A 170 -16.46 -0.89 2.10
CA LYS A 170 -16.60 0.33 1.30
C LYS A 170 -15.94 0.18 -0.08
N SER A 171 -14.75 -0.37 -0.14
CA SER A 171 -14.05 -0.59 -1.42
C SER A 171 -14.72 -1.67 -2.27
N LEU A 172 -15.29 -2.70 -1.65
CA LEU A 172 -16.13 -3.69 -2.34
C LEU A 172 -17.37 -3.05 -2.95
N ALA A 173 -18.00 -2.09 -2.27
CA ALA A 173 -19.14 -1.35 -2.80
C ALA A 173 -18.75 -0.54 -4.03
N ASP A 174 -17.64 0.21 -3.93
CA ASP A 174 -17.14 1.04 -5.03
C ASP A 174 -16.71 0.18 -6.24
N TYR A 175 -16.07 -0.97 -5.99
CA TYR A 175 -15.69 -1.94 -7.01
C TYR A 175 -16.91 -2.58 -7.70
N CYS A 176 -17.89 -3.00 -6.90
CA CYS A 176 -19.14 -3.57 -7.42
C CYS A 176 -19.86 -2.57 -8.35
N GLU A 177 -20.02 -1.33 -7.90
CA GLU A 177 -20.68 -0.28 -8.69
C GLU A 177 -19.91 0.03 -9.97
N ALA A 178 -18.59 0.18 -9.90
CA ALA A 178 -17.72 0.42 -11.04
C ALA A 178 -17.82 -0.74 -12.05
N LYS A 179 -17.72 -1.99 -11.59
CA LYS A 179 -17.76 -3.18 -12.44
C LYS A 179 -19.08 -3.30 -13.21
N TYR A 180 -20.19 -3.21 -12.52
CA TYR A 180 -21.49 -3.38 -13.15
C TYR A 180 -21.96 -2.14 -13.95
N SER A 181 -21.39 -0.95 -13.69
CA SER A 181 -21.64 0.21 -14.55
C SER A 181 -21.01 0.06 -15.94
N LEU A 182 -19.94 -0.73 -16.07
CA LEU A 182 -19.31 -1.02 -17.37
C LEU A 182 -20.18 -1.94 -18.24
N LEU A 183 -20.92 -2.84 -17.62
CA LEU A 183 -21.82 -3.75 -18.33
C LEU A 183 -23.05 -3.04 -18.92
N THR A 184 -23.33 -1.83 -18.47
CA THR A 184 -24.53 -1.06 -18.81
C THR A 184 -24.24 0.14 -19.72
N ARG A 185 -22.98 0.42 -20.06
CA ARG A 185 -22.59 1.54 -20.93
C ARG A 185 -21.98 1.03 -22.23
N HIS A 186 -22.31 1.67 -23.35
CA HIS A 186 -21.65 1.48 -24.65
C HIS A 186 -20.20 2.06 -24.64
N THR A 187 -19.42 1.73 -23.63
CA THR A 187 -18.04 2.19 -23.52
C THR A 187 -17.14 1.08 -24.03
N GLU A 188 -16.17 1.40 -24.86
CA GLU A 188 -15.17 0.45 -25.30
C GLU A 188 -14.46 -0.17 -24.08
N PRO A 189 -14.33 -1.49 -24.01
CA PRO A 189 -13.74 -2.19 -22.85
C PRO A 189 -12.35 -1.67 -22.46
N GLU A 190 -11.55 -1.29 -23.44
CA GLU A 190 -10.19 -0.80 -23.26
C GLU A 190 -10.11 0.52 -22.47
N GLN A 191 -11.09 1.41 -22.64
CA GLN A 191 -11.14 2.70 -21.93
C GLN A 191 -11.71 2.56 -20.50
N ALA A 192 -12.55 1.56 -20.31
CA ALA A 192 -13.30 1.34 -19.08
C ALA A 192 -12.57 0.48 -18.04
N LEU A 193 -11.61 -0.35 -18.48
CA LEU A 193 -10.86 -1.27 -17.63
C LEU A 193 -9.89 -0.58 -16.65
N PRO A 194 -9.09 0.45 -17.02
CA PRO A 194 -8.13 1.04 -16.10
C PRO A 194 -8.74 1.55 -14.78
N PRO A 195 -9.85 2.30 -14.75
CA PRO A 195 -10.47 2.71 -13.51
C PRO A 195 -11.03 1.53 -12.68
N LEU A 196 -11.52 0.47 -13.34
CA LEU A 196 -11.97 -0.74 -12.66
C LEU A 196 -10.83 -1.43 -11.91
N LEU A 197 -9.66 -1.57 -12.57
CA LEU A 197 -8.47 -2.18 -11.97
C LEU A 197 -7.99 -1.42 -10.73
N VAL A 198 -8.11 -0.09 -10.72
CA VAL A 198 -7.80 0.72 -9.53
C VAL A 198 -8.70 0.36 -8.35
N HIS A 199 -10.01 0.18 -8.58
CA HIS A 199 -10.93 -0.23 -7.53
C HIS A 199 -10.66 -1.66 -7.04
N GLN A 200 -10.40 -2.60 -7.95
CA GLN A 200 -10.05 -3.98 -7.64
C GLN A 200 -8.78 -4.05 -6.79
N GLN A 201 -7.73 -3.36 -7.22
CA GLN A 201 -6.47 -3.28 -6.49
C GLN A 201 -6.65 -2.76 -5.07
N LYS A 202 -7.44 -1.69 -4.91
CA LYS A 202 -7.73 -1.14 -3.58
C LYS A 202 -8.40 -2.16 -2.66
N VAL A 203 -9.31 -2.99 -3.18
CA VAL A 203 -9.93 -4.08 -2.42
C VAL A 203 -8.88 -5.09 -1.98
N VAL A 204 -8.04 -5.56 -2.89
CA VAL A 204 -7.00 -6.57 -2.61
C VAL A 204 -5.98 -6.07 -1.60
N ASP A 205 -5.54 -4.82 -1.73
CA ASP A 205 -4.59 -4.19 -0.79
C ASP A 205 -5.19 -4.10 0.62
N GLN A 206 -6.47 -3.71 0.73
CA GLN A 206 -7.14 -3.61 2.03
C GLN A 206 -7.40 -4.99 2.65
N ILE A 207 -7.75 -5.99 1.86
CA ILE A 207 -7.87 -7.37 2.31
C ILE A 207 -6.51 -7.86 2.85
N SER A 208 -5.43 -7.63 2.11
CA SER A 208 -4.08 -8.03 2.52
C SER A 208 -3.65 -7.35 3.83
N GLN A 209 -3.92 -6.06 3.99
CA GLN A 209 -3.63 -5.32 5.22
C GLN A 209 -4.46 -5.82 6.41
N CYS A 210 -5.74 -6.05 6.22
CA CYS A 210 -6.63 -6.58 7.26
C CYS A 210 -6.22 -8.00 7.66
N TYR A 211 -5.86 -8.84 6.69
CA TYR A 211 -5.36 -10.20 6.94
C TYR A 211 -4.09 -10.19 7.80
N GLN A 212 -3.12 -9.32 7.50
CA GLN A 212 -1.92 -9.14 8.32
C GLN A 212 -2.28 -8.71 9.76
N GLN A 213 -3.25 -7.81 9.94
CA GLN A 213 -3.71 -7.40 11.27
C GLN A 213 -4.38 -8.55 12.00
N LEU A 214 -5.22 -9.35 11.34
CA LEU A 214 -5.86 -10.53 11.91
C LEU A 214 -4.84 -11.57 12.37
N GLN A 215 -3.82 -11.85 11.57
CA GLN A 215 -2.75 -12.75 11.97
C GLN A 215 -1.99 -12.25 13.21
N MET A 216 -1.81 -10.95 13.32
CA MET A 216 -1.17 -10.34 14.50
C MET A 216 -2.02 -10.47 15.78
N LEU A 217 -3.34 -10.61 15.65
CA LEU A 217 -4.29 -10.68 16.76
C LEU A 217 -4.77 -12.12 17.07
N SER A 218 -4.45 -13.10 16.22
CA SER A 218 -4.99 -14.48 16.26
C SER A 218 -4.77 -15.25 17.58
N ALA A 219 -3.85 -14.78 18.45
CA ALA A 219 -3.63 -15.40 19.77
C ALA A 219 -4.69 -15.05 20.82
N THR A 220 -5.59 -14.14 20.54
CA THR A 220 -6.62 -13.71 21.50
C THR A 220 -7.88 -14.56 21.34
N LYS A 221 -8.11 -15.53 22.24
CA LYS A 221 -9.30 -16.41 22.25
C LYS A 221 -10.63 -15.68 22.61
N GLN A 222 -10.76 -14.40 22.28
CA GLN A 222 -11.94 -13.59 22.71
C GLN A 222 -13.10 -13.71 21.71
N SER A 223 -14.33 -13.63 22.21
CA SER A 223 -15.56 -13.71 21.42
C SER A 223 -15.67 -12.62 20.34
N GLY A 224 -15.21 -11.41 20.64
CA GLY A 224 -15.18 -10.28 19.68
C GLY A 224 -14.30 -10.54 18.48
N TYR A 225 -13.10 -11.14 18.68
CA TYR A 225 -12.20 -11.51 17.60
C TYR A 225 -12.85 -12.53 16.64
N LYS A 226 -13.50 -13.56 17.18
CA LYS A 226 -14.19 -14.59 16.35
C LYS A 226 -15.27 -13.96 15.47
N ARG A 227 -15.96 -12.95 15.97
CA ARG A 227 -16.99 -12.23 15.20
C ARG A 227 -16.36 -11.42 14.06
N LEU A 228 -15.29 -10.66 14.32
CA LEU A 228 -14.60 -9.86 13.32
C LEU A 228 -13.91 -10.75 12.27
N LEU A 229 -13.35 -11.90 12.69
CA LEU A 229 -12.82 -12.91 11.77
C LEU A 229 -13.91 -13.43 10.82
N ARG A 230 -15.10 -13.73 11.35
CA ARG A 230 -16.25 -14.13 10.52
C ARG A 230 -16.65 -13.02 9.54
N THR A 231 -16.67 -11.75 9.98
CA THR A 231 -16.94 -10.61 9.11
C THR A 231 -15.90 -10.48 7.99
N PHE A 232 -14.63 -10.77 8.27
CA PHE A 232 -13.58 -10.82 7.27
C PHE A 232 -13.78 -11.95 6.27
N GLN A 233 -14.15 -13.15 6.72
CA GLN A 233 -14.45 -14.28 5.83
C GLN A 233 -15.64 -13.98 4.91
N VAL A 234 -16.67 -13.30 5.44
CA VAL A 234 -17.81 -12.79 4.63
C VAL A 234 -17.33 -11.81 3.55
N ALA A 235 -16.39 -10.92 3.88
CA ALA A 235 -15.84 -9.99 2.90
C ALA A 235 -15.06 -10.70 1.78
N LEU A 236 -14.35 -11.80 2.12
CA LEU A 236 -13.66 -12.63 1.14
C LEU A 236 -14.63 -13.33 0.19
N ASP A 237 -15.75 -13.88 0.72
CA ASP A 237 -16.78 -14.50 -0.10
C ASP A 237 -17.44 -13.47 -1.03
N LEU A 238 -17.74 -12.28 -0.53
CA LEU A 238 -18.28 -11.19 -1.34
C LEU A 238 -17.31 -10.75 -2.44
N GLN A 239 -16.02 -10.59 -2.11
CA GLN A 239 -14.99 -10.26 -3.09
C GLN A 239 -14.90 -11.34 -4.17
N GLU A 240 -14.99 -12.61 -3.80
CA GLU A 240 -14.97 -13.74 -4.71
C GLU A 240 -16.09 -13.66 -5.73
N HIS A 241 -17.35 -13.50 -5.30
CA HIS A 241 -18.48 -13.43 -6.20
C HIS A 241 -18.59 -12.12 -6.98
N ILE A 242 -18.12 -11.00 -6.44
CA ILE A 242 -18.10 -9.72 -7.15
C ILE A 242 -16.97 -9.69 -8.19
N SER A 243 -15.81 -10.33 -7.91
CA SER A 243 -14.65 -10.29 -8.83
C SER A 243 -14.76 -11.20 -10.04
N VAL A 244 -15.68 -12.17 -10.02
CA VAL A 244 -15.82 -13.10 -11.15
C VAL A 244 -16.17 -12.37 -12.42
N SER A 245 -15.42 -12.66 -13.51
CA SER A 245 -15.61 -12.00 -14.80
C SER A 245 -16.96 -12.36 -15.42
N LEU A 246 -17.70 -11.36 -15.78
CA LEU A 246 -18.80 -11.49 -16.68
C LEU A 246 -18.22 -11.63 -18.10
N HIS A 247 -18.38 -12.80 -18.67
CA HIS A 247 -17.82 -13.14 -19.97
C HIS A 247 -18.17 -12.11 -21.02
N GLN A 248 -17.18 -11.77 -21.83
CA GLN A 248 -17.25 -10.98 -23.05
C GLN A 248 -18.18 -9.77 -23.02
N PRO A 249 -17.67 -8.57 -23.12
CA PRO A 249 -18.51 -7.38 -23.30
C PRO A 249 -19.56 -7.55 -24.40
N GLY A 250 -19.24 -8.27 -25.48
CA GLY A 250 -20.15 -8.57 -26.57
C GLY A 250 -21.32 -9.50 -26.21
N GLU A 251 -21.14 -10.49 -25.35
CA GLU A 251 -22.22 -11.37 -24.89
C GLU A 251 -23.17 -10.65 -23.92
N VAL A 252 -22.57 -9.84 -23.01
CA VAL A 252 -23.34 -8.98 -22.10
C VAL A 252 -24.15 -7.97 -22.93
N GLN A 253 -23.53 -7.34 -23.92
CA GLN A 253 -24.21 -6.38 -24.81
C GLN A 253 -25.37 -7.03 -25.56
N LYS A 254 -25.19 -8.23 -26.11
CA LYS A 254 -26.27 -8.99 -26.73
C LYS A 254 -27.44 -9.28 -25.78
N LEU A 255 -27.16 -9.60 -24.52
CA LEU A 255 -28.18 -9.81 -23.50
C LEU A 255 -28.91 -8.51 -23.17
N VAL A 256 -28.16 -7.41 -23.04
CA VAL A 256 -28.70 -6.07 -22.72
C VAL A 256 -29.55 -5.53 -23.86
N GLU A 257 -29.14 -5.71 -25.11
CA GLU A 257 -29.89 -5.27 -26.30
C GLU A 257 -31.22 -6.05 -26.52
N ARG A 258 -31.22 -7.33 -26.14
CA ARG A 258 -32.38 -8.22 -26.33
C ARG A 258 -33.38 -8.22 -25.17
N SER A 259 -33.02 -7.63 -24.03
CA SER A 259 -33.85 -7.69 -22.83
C SER A 259 -33.67 -6.43 -21.96
N HIS A 260 -34.59 -6.22 -21.00
CA HIS A 260 -34.46 -5.18 -19.99
C HIS A 260 -33.37 -5.51 -18.93
N ALA A 261 -32.38 -6.35 -19.27
CA ALA A 261 -31.33 -6.82 -18.36
C ALA A 261 -30.50 -5.68 -17.80
N GLU A 262 -30.25 -4.61 -18.56
CA GLU A 262 -29.50 -3.46 -18.10
C GLU A 262 -30.09 -2.83 -16.82
N ALA A 263 -31.39 -2.54 -16.86
CA ALA A 263 -32.06 -1.91 -15.73
C ALA A 263 -32.03 -2.81 -14.48
N VAL A 264 -32.22 -4.12 -14.67
CA VAL A 264 -32.19 -5.10 -13.57
C VAL A 264 -30.80 -5.27 -13.01
N LEU A 265 -29.78 -5.37 -13.87
CA LEU A 265 -28.37 -5.46 -13.43
C LEU A 265 -27.95 -4.21 -12.67
N ARG A 266 -28.26 -3.03 -13.20
CA ARG A 266 -27.98 -1.75 -12.53
C ARG A 266 -28.66 -1.66 -11.18
N TRP A 267 -29.95 -1.97 -11.10
CA TRP A 267 -30.70 -1.98 -9.85
C TRP A 267 -30.11 -2.95 -8.83
N THR A 268 -29.74 -4.16 -9.27
CA THR A 268 -29.13 -5.19 -8.41
C THR A 268 -27.78 -4.73 -7.89
N ALA A 269 -26.90 -4.24 -8.76
CA ALA A 269 -25.58 -3.74 -8.38
C ALA A 269 -25.65 -2.57 -7.40
N GLN A 270 -26.54 -1.60 -7.64
CA GLN A 270 -26.76 -0.47 -6.72
C GLN A 270 -27.29 -0.92 -5.36
N THR A 271 -28.17 -1.93 -5.34
CA THR A 271 -28.68 -2.51 -4.08
C THR A 271 -27.56 -3.17 -3.30
N VAL A 272 -26.69 -3.95 -3.94
CA VAL A 272 -25.51 -4.57 -3.33
C VAL A 272 -24.56 -3.50 -2.80
N ALA A 273 -24.19 -2.51 -3.62
CA ALA A 273 -23.28 -1.45 -3.24
C ALA A 273 -23.80 -0.63 -2.05
N THR A 274 -25.08 -0.27 -2.05
CA THR A 274 -25.72 0.45 -0.94
C THR A 274 -25.68 -0.37 0.34
N ARG A 275 -25.95 -1.68 0.24
CA ARG A 275 -25.88 -2.58 1.39
C ARG A 275 -24.47 -2.72 1.94
N LEU A 276 -23.49 -2.85 1.08
CA LEU A 276 -22.08 -2.93 1.48
C LEU A 276 -21.63 -1.64 2.20
N ARG A 277 -22.05 -0.46 1.72
CA ARG A 277 -21.79 0.83 2.41
C ARG A 277 -22.48 0.88 3.78
N THR A 278 -23.71 0.41 3.86
CA THR A 278 -24.44 0.32 5.15
C THR A 278 -23.72 -0.61 6.14
N LEU A 279 -23.27 -1.80 5.66
CA LEU A 279 -22.51 -2.73 6.49
C LEU A 279 -21.14 -2.16 6.91
N SER A 280 -20.48 -1.40 6.04
CA SER A 280 -19.26 -0.66 6.37
C SER A 280 -19.48 0.26 7.57
N ASP A 281 -20.56 1.05 7.55
CA ASP A 281 -20.95 1.95 8.65
C ASP A 281 -21.34 1.17 9.91
N ASP A 282 -22.10 0.09 9.77
CA ASP A 282 -22.53 -0.75 10.89
C ASP A 282 -21.34 -1.39 11.61
N ILE A 283 -20.33 -1.87 10.86
CA ILE A 283 -19.08 -2.43 11.41
C ILE A 283 -18.32 -1.34 12.16
N LEU A 284 -18.17 -0.16 11.57
CA LEU A 284 -17.40 0.95 12.12
C LEU A 284 -18.02 1.50 13.40
N TYR A 285 -19.35 1.71 13.40
CA TYR A 285 -20.08 2.38 14.49
C TYR A 285 -20.75 1.43 15.48
N HIS A 286 -20.40 0.13 15.45
CA HIS A 286 -20.99 -0.89 16.35
C HIS A 286 -22.51 -0.96 16.26
N ARG A 287 -23.08 -0.85 15.07
CA ARG A 287 -24.50 -0.99 14.85
C ARG A 287 -24.86 -2.40 14.44
N TYR A 288 -26.09 -2.78 14.65
CA TYR A 288 -26.64 -4.04 14.16
C TYR A 288 -27.57 -3.72 13.01
N SER A 289 -27.28 -4.32 11.88
CA SER A 289 -28.04 -4.10 10.67
C SER A 289 -29.41 -4.76 10.73
N HIS A 290 -30.41 -4.08 10.17
CA HIS A 290 -31.75 -4.61 10.00
C HIS A 290 -31.77 -5.74 8.96
N ARG A 291 -32.89 -6.48 8.92
CA ARG A 291 -33.15 -7.52 7.91
C ARG A 291 -32.96 -6.95 6.51
N PHE A 292 -32.21 -7.66 5.70
CA PHE A 292 -31.93 -7.30 4.31
C PHE A 292 -32.37 -8.44 3.40
N SER A 293 -33.09 -8.10 2.33
CA SER A 293 -33.48 -9.06 1.30
C SER A 293 -33.22 -8.45 -0.08
N MET A 294 -32.83 -9.30 -1.01
CA MET A 294 -32.68 -9.02 -2.44
C MET A 294 -33.56 -9.99 -3.28
N ASP A 295 -34.60 -10.55 -2.70
CA ASP A 295 -35.37 -11.60 -3.34
C ASP A 295 -35.98 -11.12 -4.66
N LYS A 296 -36.47 -9.86 -4.72
CA LYS A 296 -37.02 -9.26 -5.95
C LYS A 296 -35.98 -9.14 -7.08
N GLN A 297 -34.74 -8.74 -6.74
CA GLN A 297 -33.64 -8.59 -7.71
C GLN A 297 -33.21 -9.97 -8.23
N VAL A 298 -33.05 -10.95 -7.34
CA VAL A 298 -32.69 -12.32 -7.71
C VAL A 298 -33.77 -12.95 -8.55
N GLU A 299 -35.06 -12.76 -8.24
CA GLU A 299 -36.17 -13.26 -9.02
C GLU A 299 -36.23 -12.62 -10.42
N ALA A 300 -35.98 -11.31 -10.52
CA ALA A 300 -35.89 -10.62 -11.82
C ALA A 300 -34.73 -11.15 -12.67
N LEU A 301 -33.58 -11.42 -12.10
CA LEU A 301 -32.45 -12.05 -12.79
C LEU A 301 -32.78 -13.49 -13.23
N ALA A 302 -33.41 -14.28 -12.35
CA ALA A 302 -33.84 -15.64 -12.68
C ALA A 302 -34.89 -15.66 -13.83
N LYS A 303 -35.73 -14.64 -13.91
CA LYS A 303 -36.69 -14.50 -15.05
C LYS A 303 -35.93 -14.24 -16.36
N ILE A 304 -34.93 -13.35 -16.36
CA ILE A 304 -34.09 -13.05 -17.52
C ILE A 304 -33.32 -14.31 -17.95
N ALA A 305 -32.70 -15.05 -17.03
CA ALA A 305 -31.95 -16.28 -17.30
C ALA A 305 -32.85 -17.34 -17.95
N ARG A 306 -34.12 -17.49 -17.49
CA ARG A 306 -35.09 -18.42 -18.06
C ARG A 306 -35.62 -17.97 -19.45
N GLN A 307 -35.69 -16.68 -19.70
CA GLN A 307 -36.14 -16.15 -21.00
C GLN A 307 -35.05 -16.27 -22.07
N HIS A 308 -33.78 -16.34 -21.69
CA HIS A 308 -32.64 -16.43 -22.60
C HIS A 308 -31.71 -17.60 -22.20
N PRO A 309 -32.16 -18.85 -22.32
CA PRO A 309 -31.40 -20.03 -21.89
C PRO A 309 -30.11 -20.22 -22.67
N ASP A 310 -30.04 -19.74 -23.91
CA ASP A 310 -28.88 -19.82 -24.78
C ASP A 310 -27.79 -18.79 -24.44
N ASN A 311 -28.08 -17.85 -23.52
CA ASN A 311 -27.12 -16.85 -23.10
C ASN A 311 -26.55 -17.19 -21.73
N PRO A 312 -25.26 -17.59 -21.65
CA PRO A 312 -24.64 -18.01 -20.40
C PRO A 312 -24.51 -16.87 -19.36
N VAL A 313 -24.50 -15.61 -19.80
CA VAL A 313 -24.38 -14.44 -18.95
C VAL A 313 -25.56 -14.28 -18.00
N GLY A 314 -26.78 -14.57 -18.49
CA GLY A 314 -27.98 -14.48 -17.66
C GLY A 314 -27.96 -15.47 -16.49
N GLN A 315 -27.62 -16.73 -16.74
CA GLN A 315 -27.50 -17.79 -15.75
C GLN A 315 -26.35 -17.46 -14.74
N PHE A 316 -25.24 -16.98 -15.27
CA PHE A 316 -24.10 -16.58 -14.48
C PHE A 316 -24.43 -15.42 -13.52
N CYS A 317 -25.10 -14.37 -13.99
CA CYS A 317 -25.54 -13.26 -13.15
C CYS A 317 -26.49 -13.73 -12.04
N GLU A 318 -27.49 -14.57 -12.38
CA GLU A 318 -28.40 -15.14 -11.38
C GLU A 318 -27.65 -15.90 -10.31
N TYR A 319 -26.74 -16.78 -10.70
CA TYR A 319 -25.95 -17.60 -9.79
C TYR A 319 -25.14 -16.75 -8.81
N HIS A 320 -24.31 -15.82 -9.30
CA HIS A 320 -23.45 -15.02 -8.43
C HIS A 320 -24.25 -14.05 -7.55
N PHE A 321 -25.27 -13.38 -8.09
CA PHE A 321 -26.09 -12.47 -7.28
C PHE A 321 -26.96 -13.22 -6.26
N SER A 322 -27.40 -14.44 -6.53
CA SER A 322 -28.09 -15.27 -5.53
C SER A 322 -27.18 -15.63 -4.34
N ARG A 323 -25.88 -15.90 -4.60
CA ARG A 323 -24.87 -16.14 -3.58
C ARG A 323 -24.56 -14.89 -2.78
N ILE A 324 -24.34 -13.75 -3.46
CA ILE A 324 -24.17 -12.44 -2.82
C ILE A 324 -25.36 -12.12 -1.90
N ALA A 325 -26.59 -12.31 -2.39
CA ALA A 325 -27.80 -12.10 -1.62
C ALA A 325 -27.86 -12.96 -0.36
N ARG A 326 -27.50 -14.24 -0.47
CA ARG A 326 -27.44 -15.19 0.65
C ARG A 326 -26.42 -14.72 1.70
N VAL A 327 -25.21 -14.35 1.29
CA VAL A 327 -24.14 -13.87 2.18
C VAL A 327 -24.56 -12.57 2.88
N LEU A 328 -25.11 -11.61 2.15
CA LEU A 328 -25.56 -10.34 2.70
C LEU A 328 -26.76 -10.48 3.66
N ARG A 329 -27.65 -11.46 3.41
CA ARG A 329 -28.79 -11.77 4.28
C ARG A 329 -28.34 -12.43 5.58
N THR A 330 -27.52 -13.47 5.49
CA THR A 330 -27.13 -14.31 6.64
C THR A 330 -25.99 -13.71 7.44
N GLN A 331 -25.16 -12.88 6.83
CA GLN A 331 -23.90 -12.36 7.38
C GLN A 331 -23.01 -13.51 7.91
N ARG A 332 -23.07 -14.66 7.23
CA ARG A 332 -22.25 -15.82 7.51
C ARG A 332 -21.45 -16.15 6.25
N PRO A 333 -20.19 -16.58 6.43
CA PRO A 333 -19.40 -17.02 5.29
C PRO A 333 -20.06 -18.27 4.69
N LEU A 334 -19.97 -18.40 3.38
CA LEU A 334 -20.44 -19.58 2.66
C LEU A 334 -19.62 -20.81 3.03
N TYR A 335 -18.31 -20.57 3.27
CA TYR A 335 -17.35 -21.62 3.58
C TYR A 335 -16.55 -21.27 4.83
N ALA A 336 -16.31 -22.26 5.70
CA ALA A 336 -15.34 -22.13 6.77
C ALA A 336 -13.93 -22.13 6.16
N ARG A 337 -13.16 -21.09 6.44
CA ARG A 337 -11.77 -20.98 6.00
C ARG A 337 -10.85 -21.06 7.21
N ASP A 338 -10.00 -22.06 7.23
CA ASP A 338 -8.85 -22.03 8.10
C ASP A 338 -7.86 -21.03 7.50
N LEU A 339 -7.82 -19.84 8.07
CA LEU A 339 -6.80 -18.85 7.73
C LEU A 339 -5.46 -19.41 8.23
N MET A 340 -4.71 -20.02 7.32
CA MET A 340 -3.38 -20.56 7.63
C MET A 340 -2.54 -19.45 8.26
N GLU A 341 -1.85 -19.76 9.34
CA GLU A 341 -0.80 -18.91 9.89
C GLU A 341 0.35 -18.85 8.87
N SER A 342 0.28 -17.96 7.92
CA SER A 342 1.46 -17.63 7.13
C SER A 342 2.42 -16.89 8.07
N GLY A 343 3.30 -17.65 8.69
CA GLY A 343 4.38 -17.09 9.46
C GLY A 343 5.22 -16.24 8.52
N GLN A 344 5.15 -14.91 8.63
CA GLN A 344 6.17 -14.06 8.00
C GLN A 344 7.53 -14.59 8.47
N ARG A 345 8.26 -15.25 7.56
CA ARG A 345 9.60 -15.76 7.82
C ARG A 345 10.49 -14.58 8.14
N ARG A 346 10.82 -14.43 9.42
CA ARG A 346 11.86 -13.49 9.84
C ARG A 346 13.19 -14.13 9.49
N LEU A 347 14.01 -13.42 8.76
CA LEU A 347 15.37 -13.86 8.57
C LEU A 347 16.11 -13.78 9.90
N PRO A 348 16.82 -14.84 10.32
CA PRO A 348 17.73 -14.76 11.46
C PRO A 348 18.75 -13.63 11.22
N LEU A 349 19.14 -12.93 12.27
CA LEU A 349 20.02 -11.75 12.17
C LEU A 349 21.29 -12.01 11.34
N LEU A 350 21.93 -13.15 11.52
CA LEU A 350 23.14 -13.53 10.76
C LEU A 350 22.87 -13.69 9.26
N ARG A 351 21.72 -14.28 8.88
CA ARG A 351 21.33 -14.41 7.48
C ARG A 351 20.95 -13.06 6.89
N ALA A 352 20.23 -12.23 7.64
CA ALA A 352 19.89 -10.87 7.24
C ALA A 352 21.16 -10.02 7.03
N LEU A 353 22.16 -10.15 7.89
CA LEU A 353 23.44 -9.46 7.74
C LEU A 353 24.21 -9.93 6.49
N LYS A 354 24.27 -11.25 6.26
CA LYS A 354 24.89 -11.81 5.05
C LYS A 354 24.18 -11.37 3.76
N SER A 355 22.84 -11.36 3.76
CA SER A 355 22.02 -10.84 2.64
C SER A 355 22.29 -9.36 2.42
N TYR A 356 22.30 -8.57 3.50
CA TYR A 356 22.53 -7.13 3.45
C TYR A 356 23.87 -6.75 2.86
N LEU A 357 24.95 -7.43 3.24
CA LEU A 357 26.33 -7.17 2.75
C LEU A 357 26.53 -7.54 1.29
N SER A 358 25.56 -8.18 0.64
CA SER A 358 25.60 -8.43 -0.80
C SER A 358 25.41 -7.12 -1.57
N LEU A 359 26.26 -6.84 -2.56
CA LEU A 359 26.12 -5.68 -3.48
C LEU A 359 24.80 -5.69 -4.26
N LYS A 360 24.12 -6.84 -4.33
CA LYS A 360 22.80 -6.99 -4.94
C LYS A 360 21.67 -6.58 -4.00
N SER A 361 21.93 -6.39 -2.70
CA SER A 361 20.91 -6.03 -1.69
C SER A 361 20.26 -4.69 -2.02
N ALA A 362 18.94 -4.68 -2.14
CA ALA A 362 18.16 -3.45 -2.31
C ALA A 362 18.20 -2.59 -1.05
N ALA A 363 18.26 -3.21 0.14
CA ALA A 363 18.33 -2.50 1.41
C ALA A 363 19.68 -1.78 1.57
N LEU A 364 20.81 -2.42 1.20
CA LEU A 364 22.12 -1.79 1.20
C LEU A 364 22.17 -0.58 0.27
N ARG A 365 21.68 -0.73 -0.96
CA ARG A 365 21.65 0.39 -1.94
C ARG A 365 20.77 1.53 -1.45
N THR A 366 19.63 1.23 -0.83
CA THR A 366 18.75 2.25 -0.25
C THR A 366 19.41 2.96 0.94
N ALA A 367 20.06 2.23 1.84
CA ALA A 367 20.77 2.78 2.99
C ALA A 367 21.97 3.63 2.54
N ALA A 368 22.77 3.15 1.58
CA ALA A 368 23.90 3.89 1.01
C ALA A 368 23.44 5.19 0.33
N ARG A 369 22.39 5.13 -0.51
CA ARG A 369 21.80 6.30 -1.14
C ARG A 369 21.35 7.33 -0.11
N LEU A 370 20.60 6.88 0.91
CA LEU A 370 20.12 7.76 1.98
C LEU A 370 21.29 8.37 2.78
N GLY A 371 22.29 7.56 3.10
CA GLY A 371 23.51 8.01 3.80
C GLY A 371 24.29 9.07 3.01
N VAL A 372 24.48 8.86 1.70
CA VAL A 372 25.16 9.84 0.83
C VAL A 372 24.35 11.14 0.71
N MET A 373 23.02 11.06 0.56
CA MET A 373 22.16 12.26 0.53
C MET A 373 22.24 13.03 1.86
N LEU A 374 22.24 12.33 3.00
CA LEU A 374 22.39 12.97 4.31
C LEU A 374 23.79 13.57 4.51
N ALA A 375 24.83 12.88 4.05
CA ALA A 375 26.19 13.41 4.08
C ALA A 375 26.31 14.69 3.23
N ALA A 376 25.76 14.70 2.02
CA ALA A 376 25.71 15.87 1.16
C ALA A 376 24.94 17.05 1.81
N ALA A 377 23.80 16.74 2.45
CA ALA A 377 23.01 17.73 3.19
C ALA A 377 23.78 18.30 4.40
N GLY A 378 24.52 17.45 5.13
CA GLY A 378 25.38 17.87 6.22
C GLY A 378 26.55 18.77 5.76
N LEU A 379 27.20 18.40 4.63
CA LEU A 379 28.24 19.22 4.01
C LEU A 379 27.72 20.59 3.57
N LEU A 380 26.54 20.62 2.93
CA LEU A 380 25.91 21.87 2.51
C LEU A 380 25.63 22.77 3.72
N GLY A 381 25.04 22.21 4.76
CA GLY A 381 24.73 22.94 6.00
C GLY A 381 25.96 23.54 6.68
N SER A 382 27.08 22.80 6.70
CA SER A 382 28.34 23.26 7.29
C SER A 382 29.05 24.30 6.39
N ALA A 383 29.07 24.09 5.06
CA ALA A 383 29.74 24.97 4.11
C ALA A 383 29.08 26.37 4.05
N PHE A 384 27.76 26.43 4.13
CA PHE A 384 27.01 27.68 4.11
C PHE A 384 26.69 28.23 5.51
N GLN A 385 27.21 27.62 6.58
CA GLN A 385 27.00 28.02 7.97
C GLN A 385 25.54 28.30 8.33
N LEU A 386 24.64 27.44 7.84
CA LEU A 386 23.20 27.64 8.02
C LEU A 386 22.80 27.57 9.49
N PRO A 387 21.87 28.41 9.98
CA PRO A 387 21.55 28.54 11.42
C PRO A 387 21.04 27.23 12.04
N LYS A 388 20.38 26.37 11.27
CA LYS A 388 19.76 25.12 11.71
C LYS A 388 19.95 23.99 10.69
N PRO A 389 21.19 23.53 10.41
CA PRO A 389 21.48 22.60 9.31
C PRO A 389 20.73 21.27 9.40
N TYR A 390 20.29 20.86 10.58
CA TYR A 390 19.51 19.64 10.77
C TYR A 390 18.14 19.67 10.06
N TRP A 391 17.61 20.83 9.68
CA TRP A 391 16.36 20.89 8.92
C TRP A 391 16.48 20.41 7.49
N ILE A 392 17.65 20.61 6.85
CA ILE A 392 17.92 20.04 5.52
C ILE A 392 17.88 18.51 5.62
N LEU A 393 18.58 17.95 6.62
CA LEU A 393 18.64 16.50 6.88
C LEU A 393 17.24 15.90 7.07
N MET A 394 16.41 16.57 7.89
CA MET A 394 15.03 16.15 8.12
C MET A 394 14.21 16.19 6.84
N THR A 395 14.40 17.23 6.01
CA THR A 395 13.67 17.33 4.75
C THR A 395 14.04 16.19 3.82
N VAL A 396 15.32 15.87 3.66
CA VAL A 396 15.79 14.72 2.88
C VAL A 396 15.10 13.44 3.33
N LEU A 397 15.06 13.15 4.64
CA LEU A 397 14.41 11.95 5.19
C LEU A 397 12.90 11.91 4.93
N PHE A 398 12.21 13.03 5.09
CA PHE A 398 10.75 13.06 4.95
C PHE A 398 10.27 12.99 3.50
N VAL A 399 11.04 13.50 2.54
CA VAL A 399 10.63 13.50 1.13
C VAL A 399 11.06 12.25 0.39
N THR A 400 12.13 11.57 0.83
CA THR A 400 12.62 10.34 0.20
C THR A 400 11.64 9.19 0.42
N GLN A 401 11.14 8.61 -0.68
CA GLN A 401 10.22 7.49 -0.69
C GLN A 401 10.79 6.33 -1.53
N ASN A 402 10.14 5.16 -1.45
CA ASN A 402 10.46 4.03 -2.30
C ASN A 402 9.86 4.28 -3.70
N GLY A 403 10.68 4.82 -4.60
CA GLY A 403 10.32 5.10 -5.99
C GLY A 403 10.34 6.58 -6.34
N TYR A 404 10.61 6.84 -7.63
CA TYR A 404 10.75 8.19 -8.18
C TYR A 404 9.45 8.97 -8.11
N GLY A 405 8.33 8.41 -8.60
CA GLY A 405 7.04 9.11 -8.64
C GLY A 405 6.54 9.54 -7.27
N ALA A 406 6.63 8.63 -6.28
CA ALA A 406 6.24 8.93 -4.90
C ALA A 406 7.11 10.03 -4.28
N THR A 407 8.43 10.01 -4.52
CA THR A 407 9.35 11.05 -4.04
C THR A 407 9.05 12.40 -4.69
N ARG A 408 8.82 12.45 -6.02
CA ARG A 408 8.46 13.68 -6.73
C ARG A 408 7.21 14.34 -6.15
N VAL A 409 6.16 13.57 -5.97
CA VAL A 409 4.91 14.07 -5.38
C VAL A 409 5.14 14.59 -3.95
N ARG A 410 5.93 13.86 -3.15
CA ARG A 410 6.28 14.30 -1.79
C ARG A 410 7.08 15.58 -1.76
N ILE A 411 8.04 15.76 -2.67
CA ILE A 411 8.83 17.00 -2.81
C ILE A 411 7.89 18.17 -3.08
N LEU A 412 7.00 18.06 -4.06
CA LEU A 412 6.05 19.14 -4.40
C LEU A 412 5.13 19.50 -3.23
N HIS A 413 4.57 18.49 -2.58
CA HIS A 413 3.73 18.71 -1.40
C HIS A 413 4.50 19.30 -0.22
N ARG A 414 5.78 18.92 -0.03
CA ARG A 414 6.63 19.45 1.05
C ARG A 414 7.01 20.90 0.77
N ALA A 415 7.49 21.21 -0.43
CA ALA A 415 7.87 22.58 -0.82
C ALA A 415 6.67 23.54 -0.78
N GLY A 416 5.56 23.17 -1.42
CA GLY A 416 4.34 24.00 -1.43
C GLY A 416 3.72 24.14 -0.04
N GLY A 417 3.64 23.05 0.73
CA GLY A 417 3.12 23.08 2.10
C GLY A 417 3.99 23.90 3.05
N THR A 418 5.31 23.82 2.89
CA THR A 418 6.23 24.66 3.68
C THR A 418 6.09 26.14 3.31
N LEU A 419 6.05 26.47 2.03
CA LEU A 419 5.88 27.88 1.59
C LEU A 419 4.58 28.48 2.16
N ALA A 420 3.45 27.81 1.96
CA ALA A 420 2.16 28.27 2.47
C ALA A 420 2.13 28.36 4.02
N GLY A 421 2.71 27.37 4.70
CA GLY A 421 2.81 27.36 6.17
C GLY A 421 3.68 28.49 6.72
N LEU A 422 4.78 28.82 6.05
CA LEU A 422 5.65 29.93 6.43
C LEU A 422 4.98 31.28 6.23
N ILE A 423 4.19 31.46 5.17
CA ILE A 423 3.40 32.67 4.96
C ILE A 423 2.40 32.86 6.11
N ILE A 424 1.63 31.80 6.45
CA ILE A 424 0.65 31.85 7.54
C ILE A 424 1.35 32.15 8.88
N ALA A 425 2.44 31.43 9.19
CA ALA A 425 3.18 31.65 10.43
C ALA A 425 3.80 33.06 10.49
N GLY A 426 4.35 33.56 9.38
CA GLY A 426 4.91 34.91 9.30
C GLY A 426 3.86 36.00 9.58
N ILE A 427 2.68 35.90 8.96
CA ILE A 427 1.58 36.85 9.20
C ILE A 427 1.17 36.80 10.68
N THR A 428 0.98 35.63 11.24
CA THR A 428 0.53 35.50 12.65
C THR A 428 1.57 35.98 13.65
N LEU A 429 2.86 35.74 13.42
CA LEU A 429 3.94 36.25 14.28
C LEU A 429 4.10 37.76 14.15
N HIS A 430 3.97 38.33 12.95
CA HIS A 430 4.01 39.78 12.71
C HIS A 430 2.91 40.51 13.48
N LEU A 431 1.75 39.87 13.68
CA LEU A 431 0.65 40.40 14.51
C LEU A 431 0.97 40.39 16.00
N LYS A 432 2.15 39.90 16.43
CA LYS A 432 2.63 39.83 17.84
C LYS A 432 1.61 39.20 18.78
N VAL A 433 1.01 38.07 18.37
CA VAL A 433 0.01 37.34 19.15
C VAL A 433 0.62 36.89 20.48
N PRO A 434 -0.06 37.08 21.64
CA PRO A 434 0.44 36.65 22.94
C PRO A 434 0.76 35.15 22.97
N GLN A 435 1.79 34.75 23.74
CA GLN A 435 2.33 33.40 23.79
C GLN A 435 1.27 32.32 24.10
N GLY A 436 0.28 32.61 24.95
CA GLY A 436 -0.81 31.69 25.26
C GLY A 436 -1.67 31.33 24.04
N TYR A 437 -1.99 32.31 23.19
CA TYR A 437 -2.73 32.07 21.96
C TYR A 437 -1.88 31.36 20.90
N THR A 438 -0.56 31.61 20.87
CA THR A 438 0.37 30.86 19.99
C THR A 438 0.40 29.39 20.37
N LEU A 439 0.41 29.06 21.66
CA LEU A 439 0.39 27.68 22.15
C LEU A 439 -0.94 27.00 21.82
N LEU A 440 -2.06 27.67 22.02
CA LEU A 440 -3.39 27.17 21.65
C LEU A 440 -3.48 26.96 20.12
N GLY A 441 -3.01 27.93 19.35
CA GLY A 441 -2.94 27.85 17.87
C GLY A 441 -2.09 26.65 17.42
N MET A 442 -0.94 26.41 18.03
CA MET A 442 -0.08 25.26 17.78
C MET A 442 -0.84 23.94 17.99
N LEU A 443 -1.59 23.80 19.08
CA LEU A 443 -2.37 22.59 19.38
C LEU A 443 -3.49 22.39 18.35
N LEU A 444 -4.25 23.43 18.03
CA LEU A 444 -5.36 23.35 17.06
C LEU A 444 -4.85 23.02 15.66
N VAL A 445 -3.79 23.68 15.20
CA VAL A 445 -3.18 23.42 13.90
C VAL A 445 -2.60 22.01 13.83
N THR A 446 -2.00 21.51 14.90
CA THR A 446 -1.51 20.13 14.99
C THR A 446 -2.66 19.12 14.89
N LEU A 447 -3.76 19.35 15.59
CA LEU A 447 -4.95 18.51 15.52
C LEU A 447 -5.52 18.46 14.09
N ILE A 448 -5.67 19.62 13.45
CA ILE A 448 -6.16 19.73 12.08
C ILE A 448 -5.22 19.01 11.11
N SER A 449 -3.90 19.15 11.30
CA SER A 449 -2.89 18.47 10.48
C SER A 449 -3.01 16.96 10.56
N TYR A 450 -3.19 16.40 11.75
CA TYR A 450 -3.41 14.96 11.92
C TYR A 450 -4.78 14.48 11.41
N LEU A 451 -5.80 15.32 11.39
CA LEU A 451 -7.10 14.99 10.78
C LEU A 451 -6.96 14.83 9.25
N ILE A 452 -6.12 15.65 8.63
CA ILE A 452 -6.02 15.73 7.17
C ILE A 452 -4.91 14.82 6.61
N ILE A 453 -3.87 14.49 7.37
CA ILE A 453 -2.64 13.83 6.86
C ILE A 453 -2.90 12.52 6.11
N ARG A 454 -3.91 11.77 6.53
CA ARG A 454 -4.25 10.47 5.90
C ARG A 454 -4.89 10.64 4.52
N ARG A 455 -5.54 11.77 4.25
CA ARG A 455 -6.20 12.07 2.97
C ARG A 455 -5.32 12.91 2.06
N HIS A 456 -4.74 13.97 2.62
CA HIS A 456 -4.03 14.99 1.85
C HIS A 456 -2.74 15.41 2.57
N TYR A 457 -1.65 14.72 2.26
CA TYR A 457 -0.34 14.99 2.86
C TYR A 457 0.11 16.45 2.66
N GLY A 458 -0.11 17.03 1.46
CA GLY A 458 0.31 18.42 1.16
C GLY A 458 -0.34 19.46 2.08
N TRP A 459 -1.65 19.34 2.31
CA TRP A 459 -2.37 20.23 3.23
C TRP A 459 -1.92 20.08 4.68
N ALA A 460 -1.66 18.84 5.12
CA ALA A 460 -1.13 18.60 6.47
C ALA A 460 0.26 19.23 6.67
N MET A 461 1.08 19.31 5.61
CA MET A 461 2.41 19.95 5.68
C MET A 461 2.35 21.44 5.97
N ILE A 462 1.30 22.15 5.56
CA ILE A 462 1.05 23.54 5.93
C ILE A 462 1.00 23.65 7.45
N GLY A 463 0.13 22.89 8.08
CA GLY A 463 -0.04 22.94 9.53
C GLY A 463 1.20 22.47 10.31
N PHE A 464 1.88 21.39 9.89
CA PHE A 464 3.12 20.98 10.55
C PHE A 464 4.25 22.04 10.42
N THR A 465 4.26 22.82 9.34
CA THR A 465 5.23 23.92 9.21
C THR A 465 4.87 25.06 10.17
N VAL A 466 3.60 25.43 10.28
CA VAL A 466 3.14 26.41 11.27
C VAL A 466 3.48 25.96 12.70
N THR A 467 3.17 24.68 13.03
CA THR A 467 3.50 24.10 14.34
C THR A 467 5.00 24.18 14.65
N ALA A 468 5.86 23.90 13.66
CA ALA A 468 7.32 23.96 13.84
C ALA A 468 7.81 25.41 14.08
N VAL A 469 7.26 26.39 13.38
CA VAL A 469 7.62 27.80 13.58
C VAL A 469 7.10 28.30 14.94
N TYR A 470 5.89 27.92 15.32
CA TYR A 470 5.34 28.26 16.64
C TYR A 470 6.14 27.64 17.79
N SER A 471 6.61 26.40 17.63
CA SER A 471 7.48 25.75 18.61
C SER A 471 8.79 26.54 18.79
N LEU A 472 9.38 27.02 17.68
CA LEU A 472 10.58 27.86 17.73
C LEU A 472 10.30 29.22 18.37
N GLN A 473 9.17 29.86 18.05
CA GLN A 473 8.77 31.10 18.68
C GLN A 473 8.64 30.95 20.20
N ILE A 474 8.07 29.85 20.66
CA ILE A 474 7.93 29.56 22.10
C ILE A 474 9.30 29.29 22.75
N LEU A 475 10.21 28.59 22.04
CA LEU A 475 11.54 28.23 22.59
C LEU A 475 12.52 29.40 22.59
N THR A 476 12.51 30.22 21.53
CA THR A 476 13.56 31.24 21.29
C THR A 476 13.07 32.68 21.37
N LEU A 477 11.75 32.91 21.41
CA LEU A 477 11.06 34.21 21.32
C LEU A 477 11.33 35.00 20.02
N ASN A 478 12.07 34.40 19.07
CA ASN A 478 12.49 34.99 17.81
C ASN A 478 12.19 34.08 16.61
N GLY A 479 10.98 33.50 16.53
CA GLY A 479 10.59 32.57 15.48
C GLY A 479 10.65 33.15 14.05
N GLU A 480 10.44 34.47 13.90
CA GLU A 480 10.42 35.14 12.60
C GLU A 480 11.74 35.03 11.84
N GLN A 481 12.87 35.12 12.53
CA GLN A 481 14.22 35.04 11.92
C GLN A 481 14.51 33.69 11.25
N TYR A 482 13.76 32.64 11.62
CA TYR A 482 13.95 31.29 11.05
C TYR A 482 13.06 31.03 9.83
N ILE A 483 12.18 31.94 9.44
CA ILE A 483 11.24 31.73 8.33
C ILE A 483 11.99 31.54 7.01
N VAL A 484 12.91 32.44 6.67
CA VAL A 484 13.69 32.38 5.44
C VAL A 484 14.65 31.18 5.47
N ALA A 485 15.32 30.94 6.59
CA ALA A 485 16.22 29.79 6.77
C ALA A 485 15.42 28.48 6.53
N ARG A 486 14.22 28.34 7.08
CA ARG A 486 13.36 27.18 6.90
C ARG A 486 12.97 26.93 5.44
N LEU A 487 12.71 27.98 4.67
CA LEU A 487 12.42 27.87 3.25
C LEU A 487 13.65 27.36 2.47
N ILE A 488 14.82 27.96 2.71
CA ILE A 488 16.09 27.57 2.08
C ILE A 488 16.42 26.12 2.40
N ASP A 489 16.34 25.73 3.68
CA ASP A 489 16.60 24.35 4.13
C ASP A 489 15.66 23.33 3.50
N THR A 490 14.38 23.70 3.35
CA THR A 490 13.40 22.80 2.71
C THR A 490 13.68 22.65 1.22
N LEU A 491 13.95 23.74 0.50
CA LEU A 491 14.26 23.69 -0.94
C LEU A 491 15.56 22.93 -1.21
N SER A 492 16.61 23.21 -0.41
CA SER A 492 17.90 22.51 -0.49
C SER A 492 17.75 21.00 -0.23
N GLY A 493 17.01 20.62 0.81
CA GLY A 493 16.72 19.22 1.12
C GLY A 493 15.92 18.52 0.03
N CYS A 494 14.94 19.20 -0.56
CA CYS A 494 14.18 18.70 -1.70
C CYS A 494 15.06 18.48 -2.94
N LEU A 495 15.98 19.41 -3.21
CA LEU A 495 16.90 19.32 -4.34
C LEU A 495 17.89 18.14 -4.18
N ILE A 496 18.47 17.98 -2.98
CA ILE A 496 19.36 16.86 -2.67
C ILE A 496 18.61 15.52 -2.79
N ALA A 497 17.39 15.43 -2.25
CA ALA A 497 16.58 14.22 -2.35
C ALA A 497 16.23 13.89 -3.80
N PHE A 498 15.87 14.88 -4.61
CA PHE A 498 15.59 14.70 -6.04
C PHE A 498 16.83 14.22 -6.80
N GLY A 499 17.98 14.89 -6.61
CA GLY A 499 19.24 14.49 -7.22
C GLY A 499 19.67 13.09 -6.81
N GLY A 500 19.56 12.76 -5.52
CA GLY A 500 19.89 11.42 -5.01
C GLY A 500 19.00 10.32 -5.59
N MET A 501 17.71 10.61 -5.83
CA MET A 501 16.82 9.63 -6.45
C MET A 501 17.11 9.39 -7.93
N VAL A 502 17.61 10.41 -8.64
CA VAL A 502 17.88 10.30 -10.09
C VAL A 502 19.29 9.76 -10.36
N TRP A 503 20.30 10.12 -9.54
CA TRP A 503 21.70 9.83 -9.83
C TRP A 503 22.33 8.72 -8.98
N LEU A 504 21.85 8.55 -7.70
CA LEU A 504 22.43 7.57 -6.80
C LEU A 504 21.66 6.25 -6.84
N TRP A 505 22.18 5.28 -7.60
CA TRP A 505 21.61 3.91 -7.71
C TRP A 505 20.08 3.90 -7.85
N PRO A 506 19.54 4.51 -8.90
CA PRO A 506 18.09 4.57 -9.08
C PRO A 506 17.51 3.15 -9.18
N GLN A 507 16.47 2.92 -8.41
CA GLN A 507 15.71 1.66 -8.46
C GLN A 507 14.47 1.93 -9.32
N TRP A 508 14.64 1.75 -10.63
CA TRP A 508 13.56 1.95 -11.58
C TRP A 508 12.57 0.78 -11.52
N GLN A 509 11.30 1.08 -11.39
CA GLN A 509 10.22 0.09 -11.42
C GLN A 509 10.08 -0.53 -12.81
N SER A 510 10.43 0.21 -13.86
CA SER A 510 10.53 -0.29 -15.22
C SER A 510 11.49 -1.49 -15.34
N GLY A 511 12.55 -1.55 -14.53
CA GLY A 511 13.44 -2.72 -14.46
C GLY A 511 12.84 -3.93 -13.73
N LEU A 512 11.83 -3.74 -12.89
CA LEU A 512 11.16 -4.81 -12.14
C LEU A 512 9.90 -5.33 -12.84
N LEU A 513 9.40 -4.63 -13.86
CA LEU A 513 8.19 -5.02 -14.58
C LEU A 513 8.25 -6.44 -15.09
N ARG A 514 9.37 -6.80 -15.74
CA ARG A 514 9.59 -8.12 -16.32
C ARG A 514 9.59 -9.22 -15.25
N GLN A 515 10.25 -8.97 -14.12
CA GLN A 515 10.27 -9.90 -13.00
C GLN A 515 8.88 -10.08 -12.41
N ASN A 516 8.16 -8.99 -12.17
CA ASN A 516 6.79 -9.07 -11.64
C ASN A 516 5.84 -9.75 -12.62
N ALA A 517 6.05 -9.62 -13.94
CA ALA A 517 5.29 -10.36 -14.94
C ALA A 517 5.59 -11.87 -14.88
N HIS A 518 6.84 -12.25 -14.71
CA HIS A 518 7.24 -13.64 -14.53
C HIS A 518 6.64 -14.23 -13.24
N ASP A 519 6.77 -13.52 -12.13
CA ASP A 519 6.22 -13.94 -10.82
C ASP A 519 4.69 -14.10 -10.88
N ALA A 520 4.00 -13.27 -11.67
CA ALA A 520 2.57 -13.39 -11.89
C ALA A 520 2.20 -14.67 -12.64
N LEU A 521 2.89 -14.98 -13.74
CA LEU A 521 2.67 -16.21 -14.51
C LEU A 521 3.03 -17.47 -13.70
N GLU A 522 4.07 -17.43 -12.86
CA GLU A 522 4.43 -18.52 -11.95
C GLU A 522 3.33 -18.76 -10.90
N ALA A 523 2.77 -17.70 -10.35
CA ALA A 523 1.65 -17.79 -9.40
C ALA A 523 0.39 -18.39 -10.06
N ASP A 524 0.11 -18.03 -11.33
CA ASP A 524 -1.01 -18.58 -12.12
C ASP A 524 -0.80 -20.07 -12.37
N GLN A 525 0.42 -20.48 -12.75
CA GLN A 525 0.76 -21.88 -12.99
C GLN A 525 0.53 -22.74 -11.74
N GLU A 526 1.02 -22.28 -10.60
CA GLU A 526 0.83 -23.00 -9.33
C GLU A 526 -0.64 -23.06 -8.90
N ALA A 527 -1.40 -22.00 -9.17
CA ALA A 527 -2.84 -21.98 -8.91
C ALA A 527 -3.58 -23.01 -9.77
N LEU A 528 -3.30 -23.07 -11.06
CA LEU A 528 -3.93 -24.02 -11.98
C LEU A 528 -3.58 -25.47 -11.63
N ARG A 529 -2.34 -25.76 -11.23
CA ARG A 529 -1.92 -27.07 -10.73
C ARG A 529 -2.74 -27.53 -9.51
N LEU A 530 -2.92 -26.62 -8.54
CA LEU A 530 -3.70 -26.93 -7.33
C LEU A 530 -5.19 -27.07 -7.62
N ILE A 531 -5.73 -26.24 -8.52
CA ILE A 531 -7.16 -26.27 -8.88
C ILE A 531 -7.53 -27.56 -9.65
N LEU A 532 -6.66 -27.98 -10.55
CA LEU A 532 -6.85 -29.13 -11.43
C LEU A 532 -6.24 -30.44 -10.88
N SER A 533 -5.80 -30.43 -9.62
CA SER A 533 -5.34 -31.66 -8.93
C SER A 533 -6.50 -32.59 -8.59
N ASP A 534 -6.20 -33.86 -8.37
CA ASP A 534 -7.22 -34.90 -8.06
C ASP A 534 -7.95 -34.65 -6.74
N ASP A 535 -7.32 -33.97 -5.76
CA ASP A 535 -7.92 -33.64 -4.46
C ASP A 535 -7.59 -32.18 -4.06
N PRO A 536 -8.30 -31.21 -4.61
CA PRO A 536 -8.03 -29.79 -4.35
C PRO A 536 -8.47 -29.38 -2.94
N GLN A 537 -7.49 -29.27 -2.04
CA GLN A 537 -7.72 -28.91 -0.64
C GLN A 537 -8.10 -27.43 -0.48
N PRO A 538 -9.16 -27.08 0.25
CA PRO A 538 -9.67 -25.69 0.36
C PRO A 538 -8.67 -24.70 0.96
N GLY A 539 -7.83 -25.12 1.91
CA GLY A 539 -6.84 -24.26 2.57
C GLY A 539 -5.73 -23.77 1.63
N PRO A 540 -4.97 -24.68 0.99
CA PRO A 540 -3.99 -24.33 -0.03
C PRO A 540 -4.55 -23.49 -1.18
N LEU A 541 -5.75 -23.82 -1.69
CA LEU A 541 -6.43 -23.06 -2.74
C LEU A 541 -6.67 -21.60 -2.34
N ALA A 542 -7.19 -21.36 -1.13
CA ALA A 542 -7.44 -19.99 -0.65
C ALA A 542 -6.14 -19.19 -0.49
N TRP A 543 -5.06 -19.85 -0.06
CA TRP A 543 -3.74 -19.25 0.04
C TRP A 543 -3.17 -18.90 -1.33
N GLN A 544 -3.18 -19.86 -2.27
CA GLN A 544 -2.65 -19.65 -3.61
C GLN A 544 -3.39 -18.57 -4.37
N ARG A 545 -4.72 -18.49 -4.23
CA ARG A 545 -5.51 -17.38 -4.78
C ARG A 545 -5.05 -16.02 -4.26
N MET A 546 -4.69 -15.93 -2.98
CA MET A 546 -4.15 -14.68 -2.42
C MET A 546 -2.78 -14.36 -3.02
N GLN A 547 -1.92 -15.35 -3.28
CA GLN A 547 -0.62 -15.17 -3.94
C GLN A 547 -0.80 -14.67 -5.37
N VAL A 548 -1.69 -15.27 -6.16
CA VAL A 548 -2.06 -14.82 -7.51
C VAL A 548 -2.46 -13.34 -7.50
N ASN A 549 -3.43 -12.98 -6.66
CA ASN A 549 -3.88 -11.59 -6.57
C ASN A 549 -2.75 -10.62 -6.14
N GLN A 550 -1.85 -11.03 -5.24
CA GLN A 550 -0.72 -10.21 -4.80
C GLN A 550 0.33 -10.02 -5.91
N ALA A 551 0.65 -11.09 -6.66
CA ALA A 551 1.62 -11.04 -7.75
C ALA A 551 1.13 -10.12 -8.89
N HIS A 552 -0.13 -10.26 -9.31
CA HIS A 552 -0.72 -9.40 -10.33
C HIS A 552 -0.88 -7.94 -9.87
N ASN A 553 -1.17 -7.70 -8.59
CA ASN A 553 -1.15 -6.34 -8.04
C ASN A 553 0.25 -5.73 -8.05
N ALA A 554 1.29 -6.52 -7.73
CA ALA A 554 2.67 -6.05 -7.80
C ALA A 554 3.05 -5.64 -9.23
N LEU A 555 2.64 -6.45 -10.22
CA LEU A 555 2.83 -6.16 -11.64
C LEU A 555 2.13 -4.86 -12.06
N TYR A 556 0.84 -4.71 -11.75
CA TYR A 556 0.06 -3.51 -12.06
C TYR A 556 0.64 -2.25 -11.40
N ASN A 557 1.04 -2.35 -10.12
CA ASN A 557 1.68 -1.27 -9.40
C ASN A 557 3.01 -0.87 -10.01
N SER A 558 3.81 -1.85 -10.45
CA SER A 558 5.09 -1.58 -11.12
C SER A 558 4.89 -0.85 -12.44
N LEU A 559 3.88 -1.20 -13.22
CA LEU A 559 3.56 -0.50 -14.46
C LEU A 559 3.14 0.95 -14.19
N ASN A 560 2.24 1.18 -13.22
CA ASN A 560 1.80 2.52 -12.85
C ASN A 560 2.93 3.40 -12.33
N GLN A 561 3.88 2.83 -11.60
CA GLN A 561 5.06 3.56 -11.11
C GLN A 561 6.08 3.81 -12.22
N ALA A 562 6.30 2.82 -13.10
CA ALA A 562 7.20 2.94 -14.24
C ALA A 562 6.76 4.04 -15.21
N MET A 563 5.45 4.22 -15.42
CA MET A 563 4.91 5.30 -16.26
C MET A 563 5.25 6.71 -15.73
N GLN A 564 5.55 6.84 -14.43
CA GLN A 564 5.93 8.12 -13.82
C GLN A 564 7.44 8.38 -13.88
N GLU A 565 8.24 7.40 -14.36
CA GLU A 565 9.69 7.49 -14.42
C GLU A 565 10.17 8.28 -15.63
N PRO A 566 11.21 9.13 -15.48
CA PRO A 566 11.79 9.83 -16.61
C PRO A 566 12.46 8.84 -17.56
N GLY A 567 12.14 8.95 -18.84
CA GLY A 567 12.70 8.08 -19.88
C GLY A 567 11.98 6.75 -20.05
N PHE A 568 10.85 6.56 -19.41
CA PHE A 568 9.96 5.45 -19.73
C PHE A 568 9.52 5.54 -21.21
N ASN A 569 9.72 4.44 -21.95
CA ASN A 569 9.37 4.42 -23.35
C ASN A 569 7.87 4.24 -23.54
N SER A 570 7.14 5.33 -23.77
CA SER A 570 5.70 5.31 -23.98
C SER A 570 5.26 4.63 -25.28
N ARG A 571 6.19 4.33 -26.21
CA ARG A 571 5.88 3.70 -27.49
C ARG A 571 5.21 2.33 -27.34
N TYR A 572 5.60 1.59 -26.30
CA TYR A 572 5.05 0.27 -26.00
C TYR A 572 4.09 0.25 -24.82
N LEU A 573 3.61 1.43 -24.43
CA LEU A 573 2.73 1.52 -23.25
C LEU A 573 1.41 0.81 -23.46
N GLU A 574 0.86 0.89 -24.65
CA GLU A 574 -0.41 0.23 -25.00
C GLU A 574 -0.25 -1.28 -24.96
N ASP A 575 0.84 -1.83 -25.54
CA ASP A 575 1.14 -3.25 -25.49
C ASP A 575 1.28 -3.75 -24.05
N MET A 576 2.01 -2.99 -23.22
CA MET A 576 2.17 -3.34 -21.79
C MET A 576 0.84 -3.28 -21.03
N ARG A 577 0.01 -2.27 -21.28
CA ARG A 577 -1.31 -2.16 -20.68
C ARG A 577 -2.20 -3.32 -21.11
N LEU A 578 -2.20 -3.64 -22.38
CA LEU A 578 -2.97 -4.73 -22.94
C LEU A 578 -2.53 -6.06 -22.31
N TRP A 579 -1.23 -6.33 -22.23
CA TRP A 579 -0.68 -7.52 -21.60
C TRP A 579 -1.12 -7.63 -20.12
N VAL A 580 -0.97 -6.56 -19.33
CA VAL A 580 -1.38 -6.54 -17.92
C VAL A 580 -2.88 -6.69 -17.79
N THR A 581 -3.67 -6.18 -18.73
CA THR A 581 -5.13 -6.33 -18.75
C THR A 581 -5.52 -7.80 -18.96
N HIS A 582 -4.92 -8.48 -19.96
CA HIS A 582 -5.17 -9.90 -20.20
C HIS A 582 -4.73 -10.75 -18.99
N SER A 583 -3.60 -10.42 -18.39
CA SER A 583 -3.12 -11.03 -17.15
C SER A 583 -4.16 -10.90 -16.01
N GLN A 584 -4.83 -9.77 -15.86
CA GLN A 584 -5.89 -9.59 -14.87
C GLN A 584 -7.15 -10.41 -15.18
N PHE A 585 -7.49 -10.60 -16.45
CA PHE A 585 -8.59 -11.50 -16.83
C PHE A 585 -8.30 -12.95 -16.45
N ILE A 586 -7.05 -13.40 -16.58
CA ILE A 586 -6.65 -14.73 -16.12
C ILE A 586 -6.93 -14.89 -14.62
N VAL A 587 -6.60 -13.89 -13.80
CA VAL A 587 -6.91 -13.90 -12.35
C VAL A 587 -8.42 -14.04 -12.11
N GLU A 588 -9.24 -13.33 -12.86
CA GLU A 588 -10.70 -13.43 -12.72
C GLU A 588 -11.21 -14.84 -13.05
N HIS A 589 -10.69 -15.46 -14.10
CA HIS A 589 -11.03 -16.83 -14.47
C HIS A 589 -10.53 -17.85 -13.44
N ILE A 590 -9.31 -17.73 -12.94
CA ILE A 590 -8.77 -18.56 -11.85
C ILE A 590 -9.64 -18.45 -10.59
N ASN A 591 -10.08 -17.23 -10.25
CA ASN A 591 -10.98 -17.02 -9.12
C ASN A 591 -12.33 -17.71 -9.32
N ALA A 592 -12.87 -17.67 -10.54
CA ALA A 592 -14.13 -18.33 -10.89
C ALA A 592 -14.03 -19.86 -10.78
N ILE A 593 -12.99 -20.45 -11.36
CA ILE A 593 -12.75 -21.91 -11.31
C ILE A 593 -12.52 -22.34 -9.85
N THR A 594 -11.75 -21.59 -9.08
CA THR A 594 -11.52 -21.87 -7.65
C THR A 594 -12.83 -21.95 -6.88
N THR A 595 -13.80 -21.08 -7.21
CA THR A 595 -15.13 -21.08 -6.58
C THR A 595 -15.91 -22.35 -6.98
N MET A 596 -15.89 -22.73 -8.25
CA MET A 596 -16.58 -23.91 -8.78
C MET A 596 -16.04 -25.20 -8.17
N VAL A 597 -14.73 -25.35 -8.10
CA VAL A 597 -14.08 -26.50 -7.47
C VAL A 597 -14.47 -26.66 -6.00
N ARG A 598 -14.55 -25.53 -5.29
CA ARG A 598 -15.00 -25.53 -3.89
C ARG A 598 -16.47 -25.94 -3.73
N GLU A 599 -17.30 -25.74 -4.76
CA GLU A 599 -18.69 -26.19 -4.80
C GLU A 599 -18.85 -27.63 -5.32
N GLN A 600 -17.76 -28.38 -5.37
CA GLN A 600 -17.69 -29.77 -5.85
C GLN A 600 -18.01 -29.94 -7.34
N THR A 601 -17.89 -28.87 -8.13
CA THR A 601 -17.89 -28.98 -9.58
C THR A 601 -16.48 -29.38 -9.99
N THR A 602 -16.26 -30.64 -10.34
CA THR A 602 -14.96 -31.16 -10.76
C THR A 602 -15.03 -31.65 -12.19
N LEU A 603 -13.92 -31.53 -12.90
CA LEU A 603 -13.72 -32.16 -14.21
C LEU A 603 -13.34 -33.63 -14.00
N THR A 604 -13.50 -34.43 -15.05
CA THR A 604 -12.90 -35.77 -15.03
C THR A 604 -11.38 -35.64 -14.95
N PRO A 605 -10.65 -36.54 -14.25
CA PRO A 605 -9.20 -36.47 -14.12
C PRO A 605 -8.48 -36.36 -15.47
N GLU A 606 -8.99 -37.04 -16.48
CA GLU A 606 -8.44 -37.01 -17.84
C GLU A 606 -8.58 -35.63 -18.49
N THR A 607 -9.77 -35.03 -18.40
CA THR A 607 -10.05 -33.68 -18.91
C THR A 607 -9.24 -32.62 -18.15
N ALA A 608 -9.16 -32.70 -16.82
CA ALA A 608 -8.36 -31.83 -16.00
C ALA A 608 -6.88 -31.85 -16.38
N ALA A 609 -6.30 -33.06 -16.58
CA ALA A 609 -4.91 -33.25 -17.01
C ALA A 609 -4.65 -32.60 -18.40
N ARG A 610 -5.55 -32.78 -19.36
CA ARG A 610 -5.42 -32.18 -20.71
C ARG A 610 -5.42 -30.65 -20.66
N TYR A 611 -6.36 -30.04 -19.91
CA TYR A 611 -6.37 -28.58 -19.75
C TYR A 611 -5.17 -28.05 -18.98
N LEU A 612 -4.71 -28.77 -17.95
CA LEU A 612 -3.50 -28.39 -17.21
C LEU A 612 -2.27 -28.37 -18.12
N GLN A 613 -2.10 -29.43 -18.93
CA GLN A 613 -0.99 -29.51 -19.88
C GLN A 613 -1.03 -28.36 -20.90
N ALA A 614 -2.21 -28.06 -21.47
CA ALA A 614 -2.37 -26.97 -22.42
C ALA A 614 -2.04 -25.60 -21.78
N CYS A 615 -2.53 -25.35 -20.57
CA CYS A 615 -2.24 -24.12 -19.83
C CYS A 615 -0.75 -23.99 -19.48
N GLU A 616 -0.08 -25.09 -19.06
CA GLU A 616 1.35 -25.08 -18.73
C GLU A 616 2.20 -24.75 -19.96
N ILE A 617 1.90 -25.34 -21.11
CA ILE A 617 2.59 -25.03 -22.38
C ILE A 617 2.41 -23.56 -22.74
N ALA A 618 1.19 -23.02 -22.65
CA ALA A 618 0.90 -21.63 -22.95
C ALA A 618 1.62 -20.66 -21.99
N LEU A 619 1.62 -20.96 -20.69
CA LEU A 619 2.33 -20.19 -19.66
C LEU A 619 3.84 -20.18 -19.89
N GLN A 620 4.43 -21.35 -20.16
CA GLN A 620 5.87 -21.47 -20.46
C GLN A 620 6.25 -20.67 -21.71
N ARG A 621 5.44 -20.67 -22.76
CA ARG A 621 5.67 -19.84 -23.95
C ARG A 621 5.62 -18.34 -23.61
N CYS A 622 4.67 -17.91 -22.80
CA CYS A 622 4.63 -16.52 -22.33
C CYS A 622 5.87 -16.16 -21.50
N GLN A 623 6.33 -17.04 -20.59
CA GLN A 623 7.54 -16.84 -19.81
C GLN A 623 8.80 -16.76 -20.70
N GLN A 624 8.96 -17.68 -21.66
CA GLN A 624 10.06 -17.65 -22.63
C GLN A 624 10.05 -16.37 -23.46
N ARG A 625 8.86 -15.90 -23.88
CA ARG A 625 8.72 -14.63 -24.62
C ARG A 625 9.11 -13.41 -23.78
N LEU A 626 8.91 -13.44 -22.48
CA LEU A 626 9.41 -12.41 -21.56
C LEU A 626 10.96 -12.46 -21.46
N GLU A 627 11.58 -13.61 -21.57
CA GLU A 627 13.03 -13.80 -21.36
C GLU A 627 13.86 -13.54 -22.61
N HIS A 628 13.42 -14.02 -23.78
CA HIS A 628 14.19 -14.01 -25.01
C HIS A 628 13.85 -12.84 -25.93
N ASP A 629 14.91 -12.37 -26.58
CA ASP A 629 14.95 -11.22 -27.47
C ASP A 629 14.64 -11.56 -28.92
N ALA A 630 14.29 -12.81 -29.24
CA ALA A 630 14.14 -13.22 -30.63
C ALA A 630 12.97 -12.44 -31.28
N PRO A 631 13.22 -11.78 -32.43
CA PRO A 631 12.15 -11.45 -33.35
C PRO A 631 11.46 -12.77 -33.66
N GLY A 632 10.14 -12.85 -33.44
CA GLY A 632 9.41 -14.07 -33.66
C GLY A 632 9.80 -14.69 -35.01
N ASP A 633 10.28 -15.92 -34.97
CA ASP A 633 10.22 -16.79 -36.14
C ASP A 633 8.75 -16.95 -36.46
N THR A 634 8.26 -16.04 -37.33
CA THR A 634 6.89 -16.08 -37.88
C THR A 634 6.64 -17.34 -38.71
N GLN A 635 7.65 -18.19 -38.89
CA GLN A 635 7.54 -19.45 -39.60
C GLN A 635 7.23 -20.66 -38.71
N ASN A 636 7.32 -20.55 -37.37
CA ASN A 636 6.82 -21.56 -36.43
C ASN A 636 5.48 -21.18 -35.80
N GLU A 637 4.68 -20.36 -36.44
CA GLU A 637 3.23 -20.27 -36.26
C GLU A 637 2.49 -21.55 -36.71
N ALA A 638 3.26 -22.57 -37.14
CA ALA A 638 2.71 -23.88 -37.38
C ALA A 638 2.06 -24.37 -36.07
N VAL A 639 0.72 -24.29 -36.14
CA VAL A 639 -0.21 -25.13 -35.40
C VAL A 639 0.08 -25.17 -33.88
N LEU A 640 -0.78 -24.56 -33.17
CA LEU A 640 -1.00 -24.85 -31.75
C LEU A 640 -1.25 -26.36 -31.61
N GLU A 641 -0.17 -27.16 -31.56
CA GLU A 641 -0.26 -28.59 -31.27
C GLU A 641 -1.00 -28.90 -29.96
N GLY A 642 -1.39 -27.86 -29.21
CA GLY A 642 -2.27 -27.96 -28.04
C GLY A 642 -3.77 -27.97 -28.40
N GLU A 643 -4.22 -27.65 -29.61
CA GLU A 643 -5.63 -27.79 -30.01
C GLU A 643 -6.04 -29.27 -30.16
N GLU A 644 -5.12 -30.15 -30.54
CA GLU A 644 -5.36 -31.60 -30.60
C GLU A 644 -5.56 -32.24 -29.21
N VAL A 645 -5.23 -31.54 -28.14
CA VAL A 645 -5.31 -32.07 -26.76
C VAL A 645 -6.65 -31.74 -26.10
N LEU A 646 -7.42 -30.80 -26.63
CA LEU A 646 -8.69 -30.40 -26.01
C LEU A 646 -9.82 -31.38 -26.32
N PRO A 647 -10.75 -31.61 -25.37
CA PRO A 647 -11.87 -32.54 -25.58
C PRO A 647 -12.82 -32.02 -26.65
N ASP A 648 -13.30 -32.92 -27.51
CA ASP A 648 -14.37 -32.66 -28.50
C ASP A 648 -15.71 -32.56 -27.76
N GLY A 649 -16.44 -31.46 -27.95
CA GLY A 649 -17.79 -31.28 -27.40
C GLY A 649 -18.13 -29.84 -27.03
N ALA A 650 -19.38 -29.58 -26.67
CA ALA A 650 -19.76 -28.28 -26.11
C ALA A 650 -19.15 -28.13 -24.70
N PRO A 651 -18.32 -27.09 -24.46
CA PRO A 651 -17.62 -26.95 -23.17
C PRO A 651 -18.59 -26.67 -22.03
N GLY A 652 -18.38 -27.35 -20.91
CA GLY A 652 -19.03 -27.01 -19.65
C GLY A 652 -18.58 -25.65 -19.14
N VAL A 653 -19.22 -25.13 -18.08
CA VAL A 653 -18.91 -23.78 -17.56
C VAL A 653 -17.45 -23.67 -17.10
N MET A 654 -16.91 -24.70 -16.44
CA MET A 654 -15.52 -24.73 -15.96
C MET A 654 -14.52 -24.80 -17.13
N GLU A 655 -14.82 -25.63 -18.12
CA GLU A 655 -14.01 -25.77 -19.34
C GLU A 655 -13.98 -24.46 -20.11
N HIS A 656 -15.13 -23.76 -20.17
CA HIS A 656 -15.18 -22.44 -20.80
C HIS A 656 -14.22 -21.43 -20.13
N HIS A 657 -14.12 -21.42 -18.79
CA HIS A 657 -13.14 -20.57 -18.11
C HIS A 657 -11.70 -20.95 -18.45
N LEU A 658 -11.38 -22.25 -18.55
CA LEU A 658 -10.05 -22.73 -18.94
C LEU A 658 -9.71 -22.35 -20.38
N LEU A 659 -10.66 -22.47 -21.30
CA LEU A 659 -10.49 -22.01 -22.68
C LEU A 659 -10.21 -20.50 -22.76
N ARG A 660 -10.87 -19.70 -21.92
CA ARG A 660 -10.60 -18.25 -21.84
C ARG A 660 -9.22 -17.94 -21.28
N ILE A 661 -8.74 -18.68 -20.29
CA ILE A 661 -7.36 -18.55 -19.83
C ILE A 661 -6.38 -18.79 -20.97
N LEU A 662 -6.60 -19.84 -21.76
CA LEU A 662 -5.76 -20.14 -22.94
C LEU A 662 -5.81 -19.02 -23.99
N ASP A 663 -6.98 -18.47 -24.24
CA ASP A 663 -7.21 -17.37 -25.20
C ASP A 663 -6.43 -16.09 -24.76
N HIS A 664 -6.51 -15.76 -23.47
CA HIS A 664 -5.77 -14.64 -22.90
C HIS A 664 -4.25 -14.88 -22.95
N LEU A 665 -3.78 -16.09 -22.64
CA LEU A 665 -2.35 -16.45 -22.73
C LEU A 665 -1.85 -16.37 -24.18
N ARG A 666 -2.66 -16.80 -25.15
CA ARG A 666 -2.32 -16.65 -26.58
C ARG A 666 -2.17 -15.18 -26.96
N THR A 667 -3.11 -14.35 -26.56
CA THR A 667 -3.06 -12.90 -26.82
C THR A 667 -1.83 -12.28 -26.15
N MET A 668 -1.52 -12.64 -24.91
CA MET A 668 -0.33 -12.17 -24.20
C MET A 668 0.98 -12.61 -24.91
N HIS A 669 1.01 -13.81 -25.47
CA HIS A 669 2.15 -14.31 -26.25
C HIS A 669 2.37 -13.50 -27.54
N THR A 670 1.30 -13.02 -28.20
CA THR A 670 1.43 -12.24 -29.45
C THR A 670 1.94 -10.82 -29.22
N ILE A 671 1.82 -10.28 -28.01
CA ILE A 671 2.27 -8.94 -27.68
C ILE A 671 3.80 -8.86 -27.72
N SER A 672 4.32 -7.76 -28.27
CA SER A 672 5.74 -7.56 -28.51
C SER A 672 6.62 -7.77 -27.28
N SER A 673 7.59 -8.69 -27.36
CA SER A 673 8.60 -8.90 -26.31
C SER A 673 9.50 -7.68 -26.09
N VAL A 674 9.64 -6.83 -27.09
CA VAL A 674 10.45 -5.61 -27.03
C VAL A 674 9.87 -4.60 -26.04
N ALA A 675 8.54 -4.64 -25.80
CA ALA A 675 7.88 -3.78 -24.83
C ALA A 675 8.44 -3.98 -23.42
N TRP A 676 8.86 -5.19 -23.06
CA TRP A 676 9.37 -5.54 -21.75
C TRP A 676 10.85 -5.22 -21.52
N ARG A 677 11.55 -4.72 -22.56
CA ARG A 677 12.98 -4.36 -22.51
C ARG A 677 13.17 -2.90 -22.14
N GLN A 678 12.63 -2.48 -21.05
CA GLN A 678 12.97 -1.17 -20.49
C GLN A 678 14.39 -1.25 -19.92
N ARG A 679 15.39 -0.78 -20.69
CA ARG A 679 16.75 -0.66 -20.16
C ARG A 679 16.75 0.38 -19.06
N PRO A 680 17.31 0.09 -17.86
CA PRO A 680 17.54 1.14 -16.88
C PRO A 680 18.45 2.17 -17.56
N HIS A 681 17.96 3.39 -17.71
CA HIS A 681 18.70 4.48 -18.35
C HIS A 681 19.87 4.93 -17.45
N HIS A 682 20.94 4.18 -17.43
CA HIS A 682 22.21 4.67 -16.91
C HIS A 682 22.77 5.69 -17.91
N GLY A 683 22.63 6.97 -17.64
CA GLY A 683 23.44 8.04 -18.25
C GLY A 683 22.99 8.63 -19.59
N ILE A 684 21.83 8.29 -20.16
CA ILE A 684 21.41 8.80 -21.48
C ILE A 684 20.87 10.23 -21.43
N TRP A 685 20.41 10.68 -20.25
CA TRP A 685 19.88 12.05 -20.10
C TRP A 685 20.93 13.15 -20.36
N LEU A 686 22.16 12.91 -19.96
CA LEU A 686 23.29 13.82 -20.22
C LEU A 686 23.76 13.79 -21.69
N ARG A 687 23.71 12.64 -22.36
CA ARG A 687 24.14 12.54 -23.77
C ARG A 687 23.15 13.16 -24.76
N ARG A 688 21.84 13.10 -24.52
CA ARG A 688 20.84 13.70 -25.42
C ARG A 688 20.81 15.23 -25.38
N ARG A 689 21.10 15.85 -24.22
CA ARG A 689 21.23 17.34 -24.16
C ARG A 689 22.53 17.84 -24.76
N LEU A 690 23.61 17.07 -24.70
CA LEU A 690 24.88 17.46 -25.31
C LEU A 690 24.90 17.25 -26.83
N SER A 691 24.07 16.35 -27.37
CA SER A 691 23.93 16.15 -28.82
C SER A 691 22.86 17.03 -29.50
N GLN A 692 22.05 17.74 -28.73
CA GLN A 692 21.12 18.76 -29.27
C GLN A 692 21.66 20.20 -29.13
N SER A 693 22.84 20.35 -28.50
CA SER A 693 23.57 21.65 -28.42
C SER A 693 24.81 21.69 -29.32
N GLN A 694 24.97 20.71 -30.21
CA GLN A 694 25.83 20.77 -31.39
C GLN A 694 24.94 20.71 -32.65
#